data_924ae4a44d693f7d6325ab0e7f4affd2
#
_entry.id   924ae4a44d693f7d6325ab0e7f4affd2
#
_cell.length_a   1.000
_cell.length_b   1.000
_cell.length_c   1.000
_cell.angle_alpha   90.00
_cell.angle_beta   90.00
_cell.angle_gamma   90.00
#
_symmetry.space_group_name_H-M   'P 1'
#
loop_
_entity.id
_entity.type
_entity.pdbx_description
1 polymer ?
#
loop_
_entity_poly.entity_id
_entity_poly.type
_entity_poly.pdbx_seq_one_letter_code
_entity_poly.pdbx_strand_id
1 'polypeptide(L)'
;MMRSLWSGVSGLQTSQDFMDVVGNNVANVNTVGYKASQINFSDVLAQTLSGATGPQGALGGMNPMQIGLGTQVASTSKNFSQGSLQTTNVTTNLAIQGNGFFIVSADNGNTYKYTRAGDFTFDANGNLVTPTGDIVQGWLANNTTHLINTASTTTGINIPQNMTVPAGVTKNISMTGNLDGGQTVQTSELTAITPTLETSTGKINMNSIYNSNGNLIGVGQTTTTAQVQSSSGATIVGLYDINGNTIANSQVTIGSTSPTPPPQKLSDLIGDLNTALGGTYASLNSGGEIVINNTSTSNLSVPPITSSDPALNSILANLSGKTIPASGTITSLSFFSTPGDAVAMSFDGGNNYSTYIYGSGTPVSGTTSSNGITSGDVKYFQTLDDLVNDIGTDVGTSNATVTLNSSGEIQIVPTSSNLSSIGPVYSNNSNLATILGTLSGQVQQTGSTSQPFMADTYSTSIAVYDSLGNKHDVTFNFAKTNYNPSTNQTQWQWYATAASSGSSTPTLTNSSGQITFDSTGKLVGLTPPLAITANWNNGTSQQVINLHFGDLNTFDGITQFSLPSQTSSITQDGYAGGSLQNIIVNQNGVISGMFSNGKSYALGQVALATFNNNDGLLSSGNSLFEATANSGTPIVTTAGTGSAGTIIPSELEESNVDLGTEFTNMIIAERAYQANARTLSTSDTMLQSLLNIQ
;
A
#
# COMPACT_ATOMS: atom_id res chain seq x y z
N MET A 1 1.46 22.52 -83.92
CA MET A 1 2.64 22.85 -83.17
C MET A 1 2.34 23.58 -81.87
N MET A 2 1.51 24.66 -81.84
CA MET A 2 1.10 25.30 -80.56
C MET A 2 0.49 24.34 -79.55
N ARG A 3 -0.32 23.37 -79.96
CA ARG A 3 -0.94 22.34 -79.07
C ARG A 3 0.08 21.43 -78.44
N SER A 4 1.10 20.97 -79.23
CA SER A 4 2.17 20.10 -78.67
C SER A 4 3.05 20.84 -77.67
N LEU A 5 3.27 22.16 -77.86
CA LEU A 5 3.92 23.02 -76.89
C LEU A 5 3.12 23.10 -75.58
N TRP A 6 1.82 23.40 -75.67
CA TRP A 6 0.96 23.46 -74.47
C TRP A 6 0.90 22.09 -73.75
N SER A 7 0.78 21.01 -74.45
CA SER A 7 0.80 19.66 -73.85
C SER A 7 2.15 19.35 -73.22
N GLY A 8 3.26 19.77 -73.83
CA GLY A 8 4.61 19.64 -73.27
C GLY A 8 4.81 20.49 -72.01
N VAL A 9 4.33 21.77 -72.05
CA VAL A 9 4.40 22.66 -70.84
C VAL A 9 3.58 22.14 -69.69
N SER A 10 2.34 21.70 -69.97
CA SER A 10 1.48 21.10 -68.92
C SER A 10 2.11 19.82 -68.32
N GLY A 11 2.71 18.97 -69.19
CA GLY A 11 3.41 17.76 -68.76
C GLY A 11 4.68 18.06 -67.94
N LEU A 12 5.42 19.15 -68.26
CA LEU A 12 6.52 19.60 -67.43
C LEU A 12 6.07 20.06 -66.05
N GLN A 13 5.03 20.87 -66.01
CA GLN A 13 4.51 21.40 -64.75
C GLN A 13 3.97 20.26 -63.86
N THR A 14 3.18 19.33 -64.39
CA THR A 14 2.68 18.19 -63.66
C THR A 14 3.79 17.24 -63.17
N SER A 15 4.86 17.06 -63.98
CA SER A 15 6.04 16.28 -63.56
C SER A 15 6.82 16.96 -62.48
N GLN A 16 6.88 18.28 -62.45
CA GLN A 16 7.50 19.07 -61.37
C GLN A 16 6.67 18.93 -60.07
N ASP A 17 5.35 19.15 -60.15
CA ASP A 17 4.45 18.99 -59.00
C ASP A 17 4.56 17.57 -58.43
N PHE A 18 4.72 16.53 -59.28
CA PHE A 18 4.97 15.17 -58.85
C PHE A 18 6.30 15.03 -58.10
N MET A 19 7.39 15.61 -58.64
CA MET A 19 8.70 15.59 -57.95
C MET A 19 8.65 16.31 -56.61
N ASP A 20 7.90 17.41 -56.50
CA ASP A 20 7.76 18.16 -55.25
C ASP A 20 7.04 17.34 -54.18
N VAL A 21 6.00 16.60 -54.55
CA VAL A 21 5.27 15.71 -53.62
C VAL A 21 6.14 14.53 -53.20
N VAL A 22 6.84 13.86 -54.16
CA VAL A 22 7.75 12.76 -53.85
C VAL A 22 8.91 13.22 -53.01
N GLY A 23 9.52 14.38 -53.33
CA GLY A 23 10.59 14.97 -52.56
C GLY A 23 10.17 15.28 -51.12
N ASN A 24 8.97 15.78 -50.91
CA ASN A 24 8.41 16.02 -49.58
C ASN A 24 8.19 14.71 -48.80
N ASN A 25 7.71 13.65 -49.46
CA ASN A 25 7.59 12.34 -48.82
C ASN A 25 8.93 11.79 -48.39
N VAL A 26 9.94 11.82 -49.24
CA VAL A 26 11.31 11.39 -48.90
C VAL A 26 11.93 12.20 -47.75
N ALA A 27 11.73 13.50 -47.77
CA ALA A 27 12.22 14.36 -46.69
C ALA A 27 11.61 14.02 -45.32
N ASN A 28 10.40 13.51 -45.30
CA ASN A 28 9.63 13.21 -44.08
C ASN A 28 9.57 11.71 -43.72
N VAL A 29 10.48 10.89 -44.26
CA VAL A 29 10.50 9.43 -43.99
C VAL A 29 10.77 9.12 -42.51
N ASN A 30 11.52 9.97 -41.80
CA ASN A 30 11.82 9.83 -40.34
C ASN A 30 10.92 10.69 -39.46
N THR A 31 9.88 11.33 -40.02
CA THR A 31 8.98 12.19 -39.25
C THR A 31 7.88 11.34 -38.62
N VAL A 32 7.78 11.38 -37.27
CA VAL A 32 6.78 10.62 -36.51
C VAL A 32 5.37 10.97 -36.97
N GLY A 33 4.54 9.94 -37.23
CA GLY A 33 3.15 10.09 -37.61
C GLY A 33 2.91 10.76 -38.96
N TYR A 34 3.97 10.94 -39.80
CA TYR A 34 3.80 11.51 -41.13
C TYR A 34 3.04 10.57 -42.04
N LYS A 35 2.15 11.14 -42.86
CA LYS A 35 1.35 10.42 -43.86
C LYS A 35 1.76 10.86 -45.25
N ALA A 36 2.17 9.87 -46.08
CA ALA A 36 2.60 10.09 -47.46
C ALA A 36 1.54 10.83 -48.27
N SER A 37 1.97 11.82 -49.04
CA SER A 37 1.08 12.49 -50.00
C SER A 37 1.13 11.78 -51.31
N GLN A 38 -0.02 11.65 -51.99
CA GLN A 38 -0.18 11.13 -53.34
C GLN A 38 -0.78 12.19 -54.23
N ILE A 39 -0.40 12.17 -55.49
CA ILE A 39 -0.89 13.11 -56.49
C ILE A 39 -1.55 12.33 -57.60
N ASN A 40 -2.73 12.74 -58.01
CA ASN A 40 -3.48 12.16 -59.15
C ASN A 40 -3.55 13.19 -60.25
N PHE A 41 -3.45 12.70 -61.46
CA PHE A 41 -3.51 13.53 -62.66
C PHE A 41 -4.79 13.28 -63.43
N SER A 42 -5.24 14.33 -64.14
CA SER A 42 -6.32 14.23 -65.13
C SER A 42 -5.89 14.86 -66.46
N ASP A 43 -6.54 14.46 -67.49
CA ASP A 43 -6.42 15.12 -68.77
C ASP A 43 -7.11 16.50 -68.73
N VAL A 44 -6.52 17.45 -69.38
CA VAL A 44 -7.13 18.74 -69.64
C VAL A 44 -8.20 18.61 -70.71
N LEU A 45 -8.95 19.38 -71.13
CA LEU A 45 -9.99 19.29 -72.16
C LEU A 45 -9.43 18.69 -73.47
N ALA A 46 -10.14 17.74 -74.07
CA ALA A 46 -9.83 17.27 -75.38
C ALA A 46 -10.59 18.10 -76.44
N GLN A 47 -9.88 18.58 -77.44
CA GLN A 47 -10.48 19.30 -78.57
C GLN A 47 -11.04 18.31 -79.54
N THR A 48 -12.37 18.34 -79.78
CA THR A 48 -13.07 17.53 -80.81
C THR A 48 -12.91 18.12 -82.21
N LEU A 49 -12.23 17.42 -83.05
CA LEU A 49 -12.06 17.75 -84.48
C LEU A 49 -13.22 17.33 -85.35
N SER A 50 -13.81 16.13 -85.04
CA SER A 50 -15.00 15.62 -85.65
C SER A 50 -15.88 14.95 -84.60
N GLY A 51 -17.17 15.24 -84.62
CA GLY A 51 -18.15 14.61 -83.70
C GLY A 51 -18.43 13.18 -84.14
N ALA A 52 -18.90 12.38 -83.21
CA ALA A 52 -19.41 11.04 -83.50
C ALA A 52 -20.72 11.14 -84.33
N THR A 53 -20.85 10.30 -85.33
CA THR A 53 -22.10 10.15 -86.08
C THR A 53 -22.62 8.73 -85.92
N GLY A 54 -23.93 8.61 -85.68
CA GLY A 54 -24.58 7.30 -85.61
C GLY A 54 -24.69 6.64 -86.97
N PRO A 55 -24.82 5.32 -87.07
CA PRO A 55 -25.04 4.62 -88.32
C PRO A 55 -26.36 5.03 -88.95
N GLN A 56 -26.34 5.42 -90.23
CA GLN A 56 -27.53 5.81 -91.00
C GLN A 56 -27.63 4.94 -92.28
N GLY A 57 -28.61 4.10 -92.31
CA GLY A 57 -28.86 3.23 -93.48
C GLY A 57 -27.70 2.29 -93.72
N ALA A 58 -27.09 2.37 -94.94
CA ALA A 58 -25.95 1.55 -95.36
C ALA A 58 -24.58 2.09 -94.94
N LEU A 59 -24.55 3.25 -94.33
CA LEU A 59 -23.30 3.87 -93.84
C LEU A 59 -23.08 3.57 -92.32
N GLY A 60 -21.89 3.03 -92.04
CA GLY A 60 -21.45 2.81 -90.66
C GLY A 60 -21.26 4.13 -89.87
N GLY A 61 -21.44 4.10 -88.57
CA GLY A 61 -21.16 5.23 -87.71
C GLY A 61 -19.68 5.59 -87.67
N MET A 62 -19.37 6.88 -87.46
CA MET A 62 -17.99 7.37 -87.30
C MET A 62 -17.74 7.69 -85.83
N ASN A 63 -16.58 7.24 -85.36
CA ASN A 63 -16.11 7.58 -84.02
C ASN A 63 -15.66 9.06 -83.92
N PRO A 64 -15.74 9.69 -82.78
CA PRO A 64 -15.27 11.08 -82.57
C PRO A 64 -13.75 11.12 -82.74
N MET A 65 -13.24 12.16 -83.38
CA MET A 65 -11.82 12.44 -83.49
C MET A 65 -11.49 13.56 -82.51
N GLN A 66 -10.72 13.24 -81.52
CA GLN A 66 -10.35 14.19 -80.41
C GLN A 66 -8.86 14.23 -80.24
N ILE A 67 -8.34 15.39 -79.88
CA ILE A 67 -6.92 15.64 -79.50
C ILE A 67 -6.88 16.23 -78.09
N GLY A 68 -6.16 15.56 -77.15
CA GLY A 68 -5.92 16.06 -75.82
C GLY A 68 -5.05 17.34 -75.79
N LEU A 69 -5.28 18.22 -74.83
CA LEU A 69 -4.56 19.49 -74.67
C LEU A 69 -3.53 19.45 -73.55
N GLY A 70 -3.28 18.28 -72.94
CA GLY A 70 -2.31 18.11 -71.89
C GLY A 70 -2.86 17.48 -70.59
N THR A 71 -2.13 17.62 -69.54
CA THR A 71 -2.44 17.07 -68.22
C THR A 71 -2.48 18.15 -67.18
N GLN A 72 -3.22 17.94 -66.08
CA GLN A 72 -3.24 18.78 -64.89
C GLN A 72 -3.28 17.91 -63.65
N VAL A 73 -2.91 18.51 -62.50
CA VAL A 73 -3.13 17.89 -61.18
C VAL A 73 -4.63 17.86 -60.91
N ALA A 74 -5.17 16.69 -60.74
CA ALA A 74 -6.59 16.51 -60.42
C ALA A 74 -6.85 16.63 -58.92
N SER A 75 -5.99 15.99 -58.09
CA SER A 75 -6.09 16.03 -56.63
C SER A 75 -4.77 15.63 -55.98
N THR A 76 -4.58 16.11 -54.77
CA THR A 76 -3.60 15.58 -53.85
C THR A 76 -4.34 14.96 -52.68
N SER A 77 -3.97 13.77 -52.27
CA SER A 77 -4.54 13.08 -51.11
C SER A 77 -3.45 12.59 -50.17
N LYS A 78 -3.80 12.33 -48.93
CA LYS A 78 -2.90 11.75 -47.94
C LYS A 78 -3.21 10.24 -47.82
N ASN A 79 -2.19 9.43 -47.76
CA ASN A 79 -2.34 8.02 -47.48
C ASN A 79 -2.38 7.83 -45.93
N PHE A 80 -3.56 7.61 -45.37
CA PHE A 80 -3.77 7.38 -43.94
C PHE A 80 -3.55 5.93 -43.50
N SER A 81 -2.97 5.06 -44.35
CA SER A 81 -2.57 3.73 -43.89
C SER A 81 -1.61 3.82 -42.70
N GLN A 82 -1.62 2.79 -41.88
CA GLN A 82 -0.76 2.77 -40.69
C GLN A 82 0.71 2.59 -41.08
N GLY A 83 1.59 3.36 -40.43
CA GLY A 83 3.03 3.17 -40.49
C GLY A 83 3.51 2.08 -39.53
N SER A 84 4.80 1.74 -39.59
CA SER A 84 5.42 0.81 -38.65
C SER A 84 5.38 1.41 -37.23
N LEU A 85 5.27 0.54 -36.25
CA LEU A 85 5.33 0.96 -34.83
C LEU A 85 6.73 0.71 -34.30
N GLN A 86 7.32 1.73 -33.70
CA GLN A 86 8.65 1.70 -33.10
C GLN A 86 8.55 1.82 -31.59
N THR A 87 9.09 0.84 -30.87
CA THR A 87 9.16 0.86 -29.40
C THR A 87 10.23 1.85 -28.93
N THR A 88 9.85 2.73 -28.00
CA THR A 88 10.73 3.81 -27.51
C THR A 88 11.07 3.69 -26.03
N ASN A 89 10.35 2.86 -25.28
CA ASN A 89 10.42 2.72 -23.81
C ASN A 89 10.14 4.02 -23.03
N VAL A 90 9.54 5.02 -23.66
CA VAL A 90 9.08 6.27 -23.03
C VAL A 90 7.58 6.17 -22.84
N THR A 91 7.10 6.22 -21.60
CA THR A 91 5.69 5.97 -21.24
C THR A 91 4.71 6.99 -21.79
N THR A 92 5.18 8.20 -22.12
CA THR A 92 4.37 9.27 -22.72
C THR A 92 4.26 9.18 -24.23
N ASN A 93 5.09 8.37 -24.88
CA ASN A 93 4.99 8.10 -26.30
C ASN A 93 3.81 7.15 -26.56
N LEU A 94 2.93 7.56 -27.43
CA LEU A 94 1.69 6.84 -27.72
C LEU A 94 1.53 6.64 -29.20
N ALA A 95 1.21 5.43 -29.65
CA ALA A 95 0.84 5.14 -31.02
C ALA A 95 -0.62 4.71 -31.10
N ILE A 96 -1.30 5.02 -32.20
CA ILE A 96 -2.65 4.52 -32.46
C ILE A 96 -2.54 3.33 -33.40
N GLN A 97 -3.02 2.18 -32.97
CA GLN A 97 -3.17 1.01 -33.84
C GLN A 97 -4.59 0.97 -34.43
N GLY A 98 -4.72 1.24 -35.69
CA GLY A 98 -6.01 1.35 -36.36
C GLY A 98 -6.40 2.78 -36.70
N ASN A 99 -7.68 3.07 -36.79
CA ASN A 99 -8.19 4.39 -37.17
C ASN A 99 -8.25 5.38 -36.01
N GLY A 100 -8.13 6.67 -36.31
CA GLY A 100 -8.30 7.76 -35.35
C GLY A 100 -7.11 8.70 -35.32
N PHE A 101 -7.24 9.79 -34.60
CA PHE A 101 -6.23 10.82 -34.41
C PHE A 101 -6.25 11.26 -32.94
N PHE A 102 -5.10 11.62 -32.42
CA PHE A 102 -5.03 12.36 -31.16
C PHE A 102 -5.60 13.75 -31.37
N ILE A 103 -6.28 14.26 -30.37
CA ILE A 103 -6.83 15.61 -30.35
C ILE A 103 -5.88 16.49 -29.58
N VAL A 104 -5.47 17.60 -30.15
CA VAL A 104 -4.58 18.56 -29.50
C VAL A 104 -5.14 19.99 -29.66
N SER A 105 -4.79 20.87 -28.75
CA SER A 105 -5.25 22.26 -28.75
C SER A 105 -4.17 23.18 -28.21
N ALA A 106 -3.94 24.30 -28.89
CA ALA A 106 -3.02 25.35 -28.47
C ALA A 106 -3.68 26.38 -27.56
N ASP A 107 -5.02 26.44 -27.52
CA ASP A 107 -5.82 27.48 -26.90
C ASP A 107 -6.80 26.93 -25.85
N ASN A 108 -6.38 25.87 -25.16
CA ASN A 108 -7.12 25.24 -24.06
C ASN A 108 -8.52 24.73 -24.44
N GLY A 109 -8.67 24.20 -25.66
CA GLY A 109 -9.88 23.54 -26.12
C GLY A 109 -10.86 24.43 -26.92
N ASN A 110 -10.47 25.65 -27.32
CA ASN A 110 -11.29 26.46 -28.22
C ASN A 110 -11.14 26.02 -29.68
N THR A 111 -9.93 25.69 -30.09
CA THR A 111 -9.66 25.12 -31.43
C THR A 111 -8.96 23.78 -31.31
N TYR A 112 -9.38 22.84 -32.10
CA TYR A 112 -8.82 21.49 -32.09
C TYR A 112 -8.05 21.20 -33.35
N LYS A 113 -6.87 20.61 -33.18
CA LYS A 113 -6.10 19.99 -34.26
C LYS A 113 -5.95 18.50 -33.99
N TYR A 114 -5.63 17.78 -35.03
CA TYR A 114 -5.61 16.31 -35.00
C TYR A 114 -4.26 15.81 -35.47
N THR A 115 -3.71 14.82 -34.81
CA THR A 115 -2.38 14.28 -35.16
C THR A 115 -2.30 12.79 -34.99
N ARG A 116 -1.39 12.17 -35.75
CA ARG A 116 -0.94 10.79 -35.52
C ARG A 116 0.42 10.73 -34.80
N ALA A 117 1.11 11.87 -34.71
CA ALA A 117 2.34 11.96 -33.94
C ALA A 117 2.00 11.88 -32.46
N GLY A 118 2.58 10.92 -31.76
CA GLY A 118 2.32 10.66 -30.34
C GLY A 118 3.54 10.83 -29.46
N ASP A 119 4.53 11.59 -29.87
CA ASP A 119 5.74 11.95 -29.17
C ASP A 119 5.48 13.01 -28.10
N PHE A 120 4.61 12.66 -27.13
CA PHE A 120 4.15 13.57 -26.10
C PHE A 120 5.13 13.66 -24.93
N THR A 121 5.16 14.83 -24.30
CA THR A 121 5.94 15.10 -23.09
C THR A 121 5.10 15.88 -22.07
N PHE A 122 5.48 15.83 -20.80
CA PHE A 122 4.87 16.70 -19.79
C PHE A 122 5.61 18.02 -19.70
N ASP A 123 4.88 19.12 -19.69
CA ASP A 123 5.42 20.44 -19.39
C ASP A 123 5.62 20.67 -17.88
N ALA A 124 6.15 21.81 -17.49
CA ALA A 124 6.38 22.18 -16.08
C ALA A 124 5.09 22.28 -15.25
N ASN A 125 3.95 22.48 -15.90
CA ASN A 125 2.63 22.57 -15.26
C ASN A 125 1.92 21.22 -15.20
N GLY A 126 2.51 20.17 -15.78
CA GLY A 126 1.92 18.83 -15.84
C GLY A 126 0.98 18.63 -17.03
N ASN A 127 0.93 19.52 -18.02
CA ASN A 127 0.16 19.29 -19.23
C ASN A 127 0.88 18.30 -20.12
N LEU A 128 0.14 17.36 -20.71
CA LEU A 128 0.65 16.47 -21.73
C LEU A 128 0.64 17.24 -23.08
N VAL A 129 1.82 17.51 -23.63
CA VAL A 129 1.98 18.38 -24.79
C VAL A 129 2.73 17.70 -25.92
N THR A 130 2.46 18.16 -27.16
CA THR A 130 3.26 17.85 -28.34
C THR A 130 4.59 18.64 -28.30
N PRO A 131 5.58 18.30 -29.11
CA PRO A 131 6.82 19.10 -29.24
C PRO A 131 6.58 20.56 -29.69
N THR A 132 5.43 20.85 -30.30
CA THR A 132 5.01 22.21 -30.70
C THR A 132 4.32 22.97 -29.58
N GLY A 133 4.05 22.33 -28.43
CA GLY A 133 3.39 22.94 -27.26
C GLY A 133 1.87 22.85 -27.25
N ASP A 134 1.26 22.17 -28.20
CA ASP A 134 -0.18 21.93 -28.21
C ASP A 134 -0.55 20.89 -27.13
N ILE A 135 -1.59 21.16 -26.31
CA ILE A 135 -2.00 20.31 -25.21
C ILE A 135 -2.89 19.17 -25.73
N VAL A 136 -2.54 17.94 -25.39
CA VAL A 136 -3.34 16.73 -25.70
C VAL A 136 -4.66 16.80 -24.94
N GLN A 137 -5.74 16.53 -25.68
CA GLN A 137 -7.09 16.59 -25.13
C GLN A 137 -7.60 15.22 -24.72
N GLY A 138 -8.44 15.20 -23.68
CA GLY A 138 -9.04 13.99 -23.14
C GLY A 138 -10.01 14.29 -22.01
N TRP A 139 -10.19 13.30 -21.16
CA TRP A 139 -11.02 13.43 -19.95
C TRP A 139 -10.16 13.26 -18.72
N LEU A 140 -10.25 14.19 -17.79
CA LEU A 140 -9.60 14.07 -16.48
C LEU A 140 -10.48 13.24 -15.55
N ALA A 141 -9.84 12.43 -14.70
CA ALA A 141 -10.53 11.75 -13.62
C ALA A 141 -10.96 12.74 -12.54
N ASN A 142 -12.05 12.44 -11.86
CA ASN A 142 -12.47 13.20 -10.69
C ASN A 142 -11.46 12.98 -9.55
N ASN A 143 -10.95 14.05 -8.95
CA ASN A 143 -9.92 13.99 -7.91
C ASN A 143 -10.34 13.24 -6.63
N THR A 144 -11.63 13.06 -6.41
CA THR A 144 -12.14 12.38 -5.20
C THR A 144 -12.54 10.93 -5.49
N THR A 145 -13.22 10.68 -6.62
CA THR A 145 -13.72 9.34 -6.96
C THR A 145 -12.78 8.56 -7.88
N HIS A 146 -11.81 9.24 -8.50
CA HIS A 146 -10.90 8.70 -9.52
C HIS A 146 -11.62 8.05 -10.72
N LEU A 147 -12.89 8.42 -10.93
CA LEU A 147 -13.68 7.97 -12.06
C LEU A 147 -13.57 8.97 -13.22
N ILE A 148 -13.46 8.44 -14.43
CA ILE A 148 -13.40 9.22 -15.67
C ILE A 148 -14.81 9.29 -16.26
N ASN A 149 -15.29 10.50 -16.53
CA ASN A 149 -16.55 10.71 -17.20
C ASN A 149 -16.33 11.05 -18.69
N THR A 150 -16.42 10.05 -19.55
CA THR A 150 -16.22 10.18 -21.01
C THR A 150 -17.39 10.83 -21.74
N ALA A 151 -18.52 11.08 -21.07
CA ALA A 151 -19.65 11.79 -21.65
C ALA A 151 -19.52 13.34 -21.51
N SER A 152 -18.52 13.83 -20.78
CA SER A 152 -18.22 15.25 -20.67
C SER A 152 -17.44 15.77 -21.89
N THR A 153 -17.39 17.09 -22.06
CA THR A 153 -16.50 17.72 -23.05
C THR A 153 -15.05 17.39 -22.74
N THR A 154 -14.24 17.20 -23.77
CA THR A 154 -12.80 17.00 -23.62
C THR A 154 -12.10 18.24 -23.11
N THR A 155 -11.10 18.06 -22.29
CA THR A 155 -10.25 19.12 -21.71
C THR A 155 -8.77 18.74 -21.90
N GLY A 156 -7.90 19.70 -21.75
CA GLY A 156 -6.46 19.40 -21.75
C GLY A 156 -6.10 18.43 -20.63
N ILE A 157 -5.29 17.43 -20.96
CA ILE A 157 -4.78 16.48 -19.96
C ILE A 157 -3.70 17.18 -19.15
N ASN A 158 -3.99 17.43 -17.87
CA ASN A 158 -3.07 18.03 -16.91
C ASN A 158 -2.87 17.09 -15.73
N ILE A 159 -1.64 16.63 -15.52
CA ILE A 159 -1.23 15.72 -14.44
C ILE A 159 0.02 16.29 -13.78
N PRO A 160 -0.13 17.10 -12.71
CA PRO A 160 0.99 17.65 -11.99
C PRO A 160 1.90 16.55 -11.44
N GLN A 161 3.20 16.62 -11.71
CA GLN A 161 4.16 15.61 -11.28
C GLN A 161 4.34 15.53 -9.76
N ASN A 162 4.02 16.61 -9.05
CA ASN A 162 4.00 16.66 -7.58
C ASN A 162 2.63 16.32 -6.98
N MET A 163 1.75 15.66 -7.74
CA MET A 163 0.43 15.26 -7.29
C MET A 163 0.54 14.32 -6.09
N THR A 164 -0.24 14.62 -5.06
CA THR A 164 -0.37 13.77 -3.88
C THR A 164 -1.81 13.29 -3.73
N VAL A 165 -1.97 12.09 -3.24
CA VAL A 165 -3.27 11.55 -2.82
C VAL A 165 -3.35 11.54 -1.31
N PRO A 166 -4.49 11.95 -0.74
CA PRO A 166 -4.70 11.91 0.70
C PRO A 166 -4.66 10.48 1.22
N ALA A 167 -4.44 10.34 2.52
CA ALA A 167 -4.55 9.06 3.20
C ALA A 167 -5.98 8.52 3.15
N GLY A 168 -6.10 7.22 3.07
CA GLY A 168 -7.37 6.51 3.24
C GLY A 168 -7.47 5.96 4.65
N VAL A 169 -8.49 6.41 5.38
CA VAL A 169 -8.78 5.91 6.73
C VAL A 169 -9.17 4.44 6.67
N THR A 170 -8.62 3.62 7.56
CA THR A 170 -9.06 2.23 7.72
C THR A 170 -10.49 2.20 8.25
N LYS A 171 -11.40 1.59 7.52
CA LYS A 171 -12.80 1.41 7.89
C LYS A 171 -13.17 -0.04 8.15
N ASN A 172 -12.45 -0.96 7.54
CA ASN A 172 -12.74 -2.36 7.61
C ASN A 172 -11.46 -3.17 7.83
N ILE A 173 -11.52 -4.16 8.71
CA ILE A 173 -10.51 -5.20 8.90
C ILE A 173 -11.18 -6.54 8.65
N SER A 174 -10.58 -7.36 7.81
CA SER A 174 -11.00 -8.73 7.56
C SER A 174 -9.91 -9.69 8.00
N MET A 175 -10.30 -10.74 8.71
CA MET A 175 -9.39 -11.73 9.29
C MET A 175 -9.83 -13.13 8.94
N THR A 176 -8.89 -13.93 8.45
CA THR A 176 -9.08 -15.36 8.22
C THR A 176 -7.97 -16.14 8.90
N GLY A 177 -8.30 -17.28 9.46
CA GLY A 177 -7.30 -18.08 10.15
C GLY A 177 -7.92 -19.24 10.91
N ASN A 178 -7.09 -19.90 11.72
CA ASN A 178 -7.51 -20.97 12.61
C ASN A 178 -7.21 -20.62 14.06
N LEU A 179 -8.15 -20.86 14.94
CA LEU A 179 -7.95 -20.89 16.38
C LEU A 179 -7.89 -22.35 16.84
N ASP A 180 -6.90 -22.71 17.65
CA ASP A 180 -6.66 -24.10 18.04
C ASP A 180 -7.80 -24.67 18.88
N GLY A 181 -8.56 -25.57 18.28
CA GLY A 181 -9.62 -26.29 18.97
C GLY A 181 -9.14 -27.19 20.13
N GLY A 182 -7.88 -27.59 20.08
CA GLY A 182 -7.23 -28.41 21.12
C GLY A 182 -6.81 -27.62 22.36
N GLN A 183 -6.82 -26.26 22.31
CA GLN A 183 -6.53 -25.44 23.48
C GLN A 183 -7.50 -25.73 24.63
N THR A 184 -6.98 -25.76 25.85
CA THR A 184 -7.79 -25.84 27.03
C THR A 184 -8.68 -24.61 27.14
N VAL A 185 -9.92 -24.80 27.56
CA VAL A 185 -10.82 -23.70 27.90
C VAL A 185 -10.12 -22.89 28.99
N GLN A 186 -9.86 -21.63 28.70
CA GLN A 186 -9.47 -20.68 29.71
C GLN A 186 -10.76 -20.34 30.50
N THR A 187 -11.17 -21.26 31.33
CA THR A 187 -12.12 -20.88 32.39
C THR A 187 -11.37 -19.78 33.14
N SER A 188 -11.92 -18.64 33.16
CA SER A 188 -11.64 -17.47 33.99
C SER A 188 -10.75 -17.68 35.24
N GLU A 189 -10.33 -18.89 35.49
CA GLU A 189 -9.33 -19.24 36.46
C GLU A 189 -7.95 -19.14 35.83
N LEU A 190 -7.29 -18.10 36.19
CA LEU A 190 -5.86 -17.92 36.01
C LEU A 190 -5.06 -19.18 36.41
N THR A 191 -5.59 -20.03 37.23
CA THR A 191 -5.03 -21.33 37.62
C THR A 191 -4.88 -22.31 36.47
N ALA A 192 -5.70 -22.24 35.42
CA ALA A 192 -5.64 -23.16 34.28
C ALA A 192 -4.47 -22.89 33.31
N ILE A 193 -3.89 -21.70 33.33
CA ILE A 193 -2.76 -21.30 32.46
C ILE A 193 -1.41 -21.61 33.11
N THR A 194 -1.42 -21.87 34.40
CA THR A 194 -0.26 -22.08 35.23
C THR A 194 0.70 -23.17 34.78
N PRO A 195 0.29 -24.29 34.20
CA PRO A 195 1.24 -25.33 33.80
C PRO A 195 2.15 -24.96 32.65
N THR A 196 1.77 -23.96 31.85
CA THR A 196 2.51 -23.58 30.64
C THR A 196 3.43 -22.37 30.84
N LEU A 197 3.17 -21.54 31.83
CA LEU A 197 3.92 -20.29 32.05
C LEU A 197 4.92 -20.39 33.20
N GLU A 198 4.60 -21.15 34.24
CA GLU A 198 5.49 -21.36 35.36
C GLU A 198 5.45 -22.82 35.81
N THR A 199 6.46 -23.57 35.43
CA THR A 199 6.51 -25.02 35.66
C THR A 199 6.67 -25.46 37.12
N SER A 200 6.98 -24.55 38.03
CA SER A 200 7.31 -24.90 39.43
C SER A 200 6.36 -24.39 40.50
N THR A 201 5.55 -23.39 40.23
CA THR A 201 4.79 -22.69 41.28
C THR A 201 3.28 -22.61 41.05
N GLY A 202 2.81 -22.96 39.88
CA GLY A 202 1.40 -22.86 39.54
C GLY A 202 0.87 -21.42 39.46
N LYS A 203 1.73 -20.42 39.18
CA LYS A 203 1.40 -19.00 39.18
C LYS A 203 1.46 -18.38 37.80
N ILE A 204 0.60 -17.43 37.52
CA ILE A 204 0.53 -16.70 36.24
C ILE A 204 1.29 -15.40 36.32
N ASN A 205 2.09 -15.15 35.30
CA ASN A 205 2.73 -13.86 35.13
C ASN A 205 1.75 -12.86 34.49
N MET A 206 1.67 -11.65 35.02
CA MET A 206 0.72 -10.62 34.60
C MET A 206 1.06 -9.93 33.27
N ASN A 207 2.13 -10.30 32.60
CA ASN A 207 2.58 -9.61 31.38
C ASN A 207 1.64 -9.74 30.17
N SER A 208 0.79 -10.73 30.13
CA SER A 208 -0.14 -11.00 29.03
C SER A 208 -1.57 -11.17 29.52
N ILE A 209 -1.95 -10.47 30.56
CA ILE A 209 -3.29 -10.56 31.16
C ILE A 209 -4.11 -9.36 30.71
N TYR A 210 -5.33 -9.63 30.29
CA TYR A 210 -6.30 -8.64 29.85
C TYR A 210 -7.55 -8.66 30.75
N ASN A 211 -8.23 -7.53 30.85
CA ASN A 211 -9.54 -7.50 31.51
C ASN A 211 -10.66 -7.98 30.57
N SER A 212 -11.86 -8.10 31.09
CA SER A 212 -13.05 -8.47 30.30
C SER A 212 -13.41 -7.47 29.18
N ASN A 213 -12.85 -6.27 29.22
CA ASN A 213 -13.02 -5.24 28.21
C ASN A 213 -11.87 -5.22 27.17
N GLY A 214 -10.97 -6.21 27.23
CA GLY A 214 -9.85 -6.33 26.32
C GLY A 214 -8.69 -5.37 26.57
N ASN A 215 -8.64 -4.70 27.72
CA ASN A 215 -7.50 -3.85 28.04
C ASN A 215 -6.39 -4.67 28.67
N LEU A 216 -5.17 -4.49 28.18
CA LEU A 216 -3.98 -5.11 28.73
C LEU A 216 -3.74 -4.60 30.16
N ILE A 217 -3.61 -5.53 31.10
CA ILE A 217 -3.32 -5.23 32.51
C ILE A 217 -1.84 -5.39 32.77
N GLY A 218 -1.16 -6.07 31.86
CA GLY A 218 0.26 -6.34 31.99
C GLY A 218 1.06 -5.05 32.12
N VAL A 219 1.97 -5.14 32.99
CA VAL A 219 2.73 -4.07 33.53
C VAL A 219 4.10 -4.11 32.91
N GLY A 220 4.62 -3.02 32.50
CA GLY A 220 5.94 -2.94 31.87
C GLY A 220 5.99 -3.32 30.42
N GLN A 221 5.05 -2.90 29.82
CA GLN A 221 4.46 -2.87 28.63
C GLN A 221 5.14 -2.74 27.39
N THR A 222 6.18 -2.73 26.95
CA THR A 222 6.48 -2.33 25.56
C THR A 222 7.53 -3.11 24.86
N THR A 223 8.12 -4.03 25.50
CA THR A 223 9.10 -4.87 24.82
C THR A 223 8.84 -6.29 25.22
N THR A 224 8.91 -7.17 24.28
CA THR A 224 9.21 -8.58 24.46
C THR A 224 10.29 -8.74 25.52
N THR A 225 9.91 -8.65 26.77
CA THR A 225 10.85 -8.80 27.87
C THR A 225 11.06 -10.28 28.08
N ALA A 226 12.29 -10.69 27.85
CA ALA A 226 12.76 -12.00 28.27
C ALA A 226 12.50 -12.14 29.76
N GLN A 227 11.65 -13.07 30.14
CA GLN A 227 11.48 -13.37 31.55
C GLN A 227 12.55 -14.36 31.98
N VAL A 228 13.28 -13.95 32.98
CA VAL A 228 14.25 -14.82 33.61
C VAL A 228 13.64 -15.30 34.91
N GLN A 229 13.30 -16.58 34.97
CA GLN A 229 12.89 -17.19 36.23
C GLN A 229 14.11 -17.49 37.08
N SER A 230 14.13 -16.89 38.27
CA SER A 230 15.08 -17.22 39.32
C SER A 230 14.39 -18.17 40.31
N SER A 231 14.83 -19.40 40.38
CA SER A 231 14.54 -20.22 41.57
C SER A 231 15.31 -19.62 42.76
N SER A 232 14.69 -19.59 43.93
CA SER A 232 15.25 -19.07 45.18
C SER A 232 16.73 -19.45 45.32
N GLY A 233 17.63 -18.48 45.09
CA GLY A 233 19.06 -18.71 45.21
C GLY A 233 19.87 -18.53 43.93
N ALA A 234 19.53 -17.53 43.12
CA ALA A 234 20.38 -17.00 42.02
C ALA A 234 20.67 -17.90 40.84
N THR A 235 19.90 -18.94 40.59
CA THR A 235 20.07 -19.73 39.35
C THR A 235 18.95 -19.38 38.37
N ILE A 236 19.30 -18.68 37.30
CA ILE A 236 18.42 -18.36 36.21
C ILE A 236 18.17 -19.61 35.37
N VAL A 237 16.90 -19.99 35.19
CA VAL A 237 16.55 -21.28 34.61
C VAL A 237 16.34 -21.22 33.09
N GLY A 238 16.10 -20.04 32.51
CA GLY A 238 15.98 -19.84 31.06
C GLY A 238 15.53 -18.46 30.65
N LEU A 239 15.65 -18.14 29.38
CA LEU A 239 15.13 -16.94 28.75
C LEU A 239 13.82 -17.29 28.05
N TYR A 240 12.76 -16.59 28.38
CA TYR A 240 11.45 -16.78 27.79
C TYR A 240 10.91 -15.44 27.23
N ASP A 241 10.18 -15.51 26.12
CA ASP A 241 9.41 -14.37 25.63
C ASP A 241 8.11 -14.22 26.44
N ILE A 242 7.37 -13.17 26.13
CA ILE A 242 6.07 -12.85 26.74
C ILE A 242 5.02 -13.99 26.58
N ASN A 243 5.22 -14.88 25.57
CA ASN A 243 4.33 -16.01 25.31
C ASN A 243 4.84 -17.31 25.97
N GLY A 244 5.87 -17.24 26.80
CA GLY A 244 6.46 -18.40 27.46
C GLY A 244 7.35 -19.27 26.56
N ASN A 245 7.70 -18.82 25.33
CA ASN A 245 8.62 -19.54 24.46
C ASN A 245 10.06 -19.26 24.87
N THR A 246 10.91 -20.28 24.81
CA THR A 246 12.34 -20.11 25.08
C THR A 246 12.99 -19.22 24.03
N ILE A 247 13.48 -18.05 24.43
CA ILE A 247 14.25 -17.14 23.59
C ILE A 247 15.64 -17.71 23.28
N ALA A 248 16.10 -18.60 24.12
CA ALA A 248 17.45 -19.13 24.09
C ALA A 248 17.78 -20.06 22.91
N ASN A 249 16.79 -20.45 22.10
CA ASN A 249 17.06 -21.07 20.80
C ASN A 249 17.32 -20.06 19.68
N SER A 250 17.23 -18.74 19.97
CA SER A 250 17.68 -17.70 19.05
C SER A 250 19.20 -17.81 18.92
N GLN A 251 19.70 -17.86 17.70
CA GLN A 251 21.15 -17.84 17.47
C GLN A 251 21.71 -16.51 17.97
N VAL A 252 22.55 -16.57 18.98
CA VAL A 252 23.33 -15.43 19.44
C VAL A 252 24.71 -15.56 18.82
N THR A 253 25.17 -14.50 18.18
CA THR A 253 26.50 -14.41 17.59
C THR A 253 27.30 -13.37 18.37
N ILE A 254 28.45 -13.79 18.90
CA ILE A 254 29.37 -12.90 19.62
C ILE A 254 30.65 -12.81 18.79
N GLY A 255 30.90 -11.62 18.26
CA GLY A 255 31.96 -11.42 17.30
C GLY A 255 31.61 -12.06 15.95
N SER A 256 32.49 -12.98 15.48
CA SER A 256 32.29 -13.72 14.22
C SER A 256 31.92 -15.19 14.44
N THR A 257 31.65 -15.58 15.67
CA THR A 257 31.36 -16.99 16.02
C THR A 257 30.02 -17.11 16.75
N SER A 258 29.27 -18.14 16.41
CA SER A 258 28.07 -18.53 17.15
C SER A 258 28.46 -19.51 18.24
N PRO A 259 28.04 -19.32 19.48
CA PRO A 259 28.23 -20.32 20.55
C PRO A 259 27.64 -21.68 20.16
N THR A 260 28.30 -22.75 20.52
CA THR A 260 27.79 -24.11 20.28
C THR A 260 27.90 -24.97 21.55
N PRO A 261 26.80 -25.36 22.17
CA PRO A 261 25.39 -25.08 21.78
C PRO A 261 24.99 -23.60 21.99
N PRO A 262 23.95 -23.11 21.31
CA PRO A 262 23.46 -21.76 21.56
C PRO A 262 23.00 -21.62 23.01
N PRO A 263 23.12 -20.42 23.62
CA PRO A 263 22.80 -20.24 25.04
C PRO A 263 21.32 -20.55 25.26
N GLN A 264 21.00 -21.36 26.23
CA GLN A 264 19.63 -21.75 26.61
C GLN A 264 19.19 -21.09 27.91
N LYS A 265 20.12 -20.48 28.62
CA LYS A 265 19.91 -19.77 29.87
C LYS A 265 20.70 -18.47 29.84
N LEU A 266 20.28 -17.52 30.63
CA LEU A 266 21.04 -16.26 30.77
C LEU A 266 22.43 -16.49 31.36
N SER A 267 22.60 -17.51 32.22
CA SER A 267 23.92 -17.95 32.70
C SER A 267 24.82 -18.42 31.60
N ASP A 268 24.27 -19.11 30.60
CA ASP A 268 25.04 -19.62 29.45
C ASP A 268 25.49 -18.42 28.59
N LEU A 269 24.61 -17.48 28.32
CA LEU A 269 24.96 -16.25 27.60
C LEU A 269 26.04 -15.44 28.32
N ILE A 270 25.98 -15.34 29.64
CA ILE A 270 27.03 -14.68 30.45
C ILE A 270 28.32 -15.45 30.35
N GLY A 271 28.28 -16.80 30.39
CA GLY A 271 29.43 -17.66 30.19
C GLY A 271 30.09 -17.49 28.82
N ASP A 272 29.29 -17.42 27.77
CA ASP A 272 29.75 -17.20 26.40
C ASP A 272 30.35 -15.80 26.20
N LEU A 273 29.74 -14.78 26.83
CA LEU A 273 30.31 -13.43 26.85
C LEU A 273 31.66 -13.40 27.57
N ASN A 274 31.79 -14.06 28.72
CA ASN A 274 33.02 -14.15 29.46
C ASN A 274 34.09 -14.89 28.68
N THR A 275 33.73 -15.95 27.97
CA THR A 275 34.62 -16.67 27.07
C THR A 275 35.12 -15.79 25.93
N ALA A 276 34.23 -15.04 25.30
CA ALA A 276 34.57 -14.11 24.21
C ALA A 276 35.41 -12.92 24.68
N LEU A 277 35.23 -12.48 25.91
CA LEU A 277 36.01 -11.41 26.53
C LEU A 277 37.36 -11.89 27.09
N GLY A 278 37.59 -13.21 27.16
CA GLY A 278 38.80 -13.79 27.69
C GLY A 278 38.98 -13.67 29.19
N GLY A 279 37.89 -13.55 29.96
CA GLY A 279 37.91 -13.42 31.42
C GLY A 279 36.52 -13.29 32.02
N THR A 280 36.43 -13.27 33.34
CA THR A 280 35.16 -13.16 34.08
C THR A 280 34.75 -11.68 34.26
N TYR A 281 34.46 -11.00 33.18
CA TYR A 281 34.09 -9.60 33.16
C TYR A 281 32.56 -9.36 33.20
N ALA A 282 31.78 -10.30 32.65
CA ALA A 282 30.34 -10.21 32.58
C ALA A 282 29.67 -10.93 33.77
N SER A 283 28.68 -10.27 34.34
CA SER A 283 27.86 -10.80 35.46
C SER A 283 26.44 -10.25 35.36
N LEU A 284 25.50 -10.86 36.06
CA LEU A 284 24.13 -10.35 36.21
C LEU A 284 24.01 -9.58 37.51
N ASN A 285 23.41 -8.40 37.47
CA ASN A 285 23.07 -7.65 38.70
C ASN A 285 21.64 -7.97 39.18
N SER A 286 21.27 -7.47 40.31
CA SER A 286 19.94 -7.64 40.91
C SER A 286 18.81 -6.96 40.10
N GLY A 287 19.15 -6.02 39.22
CA GLY A 287 18.20 -5.38 38.31
C GLY A 287 17.93 -6.20 37.01
N GLY A 288 18.53 -7.38 36.88
CA GLY A 288 18.37 -8.20 35.67
C GLY A 288 19.14 -7.70 34.47
N GLU A 289 20.19 -6.90 34.67
CA GLU A 289 21.04 -6.37 33.63
C GLU A 289 22.35 -7.16 33.58
N ILE A 290 22.87 -7.45 32.38
CA ILE A 290 24.25 -7.94 32.24
C ILE A 290 25.17 -6.75 32.42
N VAL A 291 26.01 -6.83 33.40
CA VAL A 291 27.06 -5.85 33.72
C VAL A 291 28.39 -6.39 33.24
N ILE A 292 29.08 -5.68 32.36
CA ILE A 292 30.46 -5.96 32.00
C ILE A 292 31.34 -4.95 32.72
N ASN A 293 32.11 -5.46 33.68
CA ASN A 293 33.03 -4.67 34.48
C ASN A 293 34.46 -4.97 34.05
N ASN A 294 35.12 -3.98 33.48
CA ASN A 294 36.53 -4.11 33.12
C ASN A 294 37.44 -3.95 34.32
N THR A 295 37.82 -5.06 34.91
CA THR A 295 38.78 -5.11 36.02
C THR A 295 40.21 -5.07 35.58
N SER A 296 40.49 -5.01 34.27
CA SER A 296 41.85 -4.99 33.73
C SER A 296 42.47 -3.58 33.75
N THR A 297 43.80 -3.50 33.54
CA THR A 297 44.51 -2.24 33.43
C THR A 297 44.55 -1.66 32.03
N SER A 298 43.91 -2.28 31.09
CA SER A 298 43.81 -1.89 29.66
C SER A 298 42.34 -1.83 29.22
N ASN A 299 42.07 -1.13 28.13
CA ASN A 299 40.73 -1.07 27.56
C ASN A 299 40.26 -2.47 27.12
N LEU A 300 39.05 -2.84 27.46
CA LEU A 300 38.37 -4.07 27.08
C LEU A 300 37.44 -3.78 25.91
N SER A 301 37.61 -4.50 24.79
CA SER A 301 36.71 -4.39 23.63
C SER A 301 35.68 -5.51 23.67
N VAL A 302 34.41 -5.11 23.71
CA VAL A 302 33.31 -6.07 23.62
C VAL A 302 33.07 -6.37 22.13
N PRO A 303 33.08 -7.62 21.70
CA PRO A 303 32.77 -7.97 20.31
C PRO A 303 31.33 -7.55 19.94
N PRO A 304 31.02 -7.36 18.63
CA PRO A 304 29.64 -7.20 18.20
C PRO A 304 28.79 -8.40 18.65
N ILE A 305 27.64 -8.13 19.25
CA ILE A 305 26.67 -9.14 19.70
C ILE A 305 25.42 -8.97 18.85
N THR A 306 25.02 -10.03 18.18
CA THR A 306 23.79 -10.03 17.37
C THR A 306 22.98 -11.27 17.69
N SER A 307 21.66 -11.18 17.59
CA SER A 307 20.74 -12.29 17.78
C SER A 307 19.73 -12.34 16.66
N SER A 308 19.22 -13.50 16.32
CA SER A 308 18.07 -13.67 15.46
C SER A 308 16.77 -13.17 16.12
N ASP A 309 16.77 -12.99 17.44
CA ASP A 309 15.67 -12.42 18.21
C ASP A 309 15.84 -10.88 18.32
N PRO A 310 14.86 -10.09 17.79
CA PRO A 310 14.92 -8.62 17.85
C PRO A 310 14.90 -8.05 19.27
N ALA A 311 14.22 -8.72 20.22
CA ALA A 311 14.13 -8.27 21.60
C ALA A 311 15.46 -8.43 22.31
N LEU A 312 16.10 -9.59 22.13
CA LEU A 312 17.42 -9.86 22.68
C LEU A 312 18.48 -8.91 22.10
N ASN A 313 18.38 -8.60 20.79
CA ASN A 313 19.24 -7.58 20.17
C ASN A 313 19.06 -6.19 20.83
N SER A 314 17.84 -5.80 21.12
CA SER A 314 17.54 -4.51 21.78
C SER A 314 18.14 -4.47 23.17
N ILE A 315 18.00 -5.55 23.94
CA ILE A 315 18.53 -5.65 25.32
C ILE A 315 20.06 -5.57 25.32
N LEU A 316 20.71 -6.24 24.37
CA LEU A 316 22.17 -6.33 24.29
C LEU A 316 22.83 -5.18 23.50
N ALA A 317 22.06 -4.29 22.90
CA ALA A 317 22.57 -3.20 22.06
C ALA A 317 23.57 -2.29 22.79
N ASN A 318 23.36 -2.04 24.09
CA ASN A 318 24.24 -1.23 24.89
C ASN A 318 25.61 -1.86 25.15
N LEU A 319 25.72 -3.18 25.02
CA LEU A 319 26.97 -3.92 25.21
C LEU A 319 27.72 -4.12 23.88
N SER A 320 26.98 -4.33 22.79
CA SER A 320 27.53 -4.74 21.50
C SER A 320 28.53 -3.74 20.91
N GLY A 321 29.73 -4.21 20.59
CA GLY A 321 30.75 -3.41 19.91
C GLY A 321 31.34 -2.26 20.72
N LYS A 322 31.15 -2.22 22.04
CA LYS A 322 31.64 -1.14 22.91
C LYS A 322 33.08 -1.40 23.38
N THR A 323 33.79 -0.29 23.58
CA THR A 323 35.10 -0.33 24.24
C THR A 323 34.95 0.24 25.66
N ILE A 324 35.34 -0.55 26.65
CA ILE A 324 35.24 -0.21 28.07
C ILE A 324 36.62 0.21 28.55
N PRO A 325 36.81 1.45 29.06
CA PRO A 325 38.08 1.86 29.61
C PRO A 325 38.51 0.96 30.79
N ALA A 326 39.78 1.00 31.16
CA ALA A 326 40.25 0.35 32.36
C ALA A 326 39.45 0.82 33.60
N SER A 327 38.99 -0.13 34.40
CA SER A 327 38.09 0.08 35.53
C SER A 327 36.73 0.68 35.20
N GLY A 328 36.30 0.66 33.93
CA GLY A 328 34.98 1.08 33.43
C GLY A 328 33.94 -0.03 33.53
N THR A 329 32.69 0.35 33.51
CA THR A 329 31.53 -0.58 33.51
C THR A 329 30.51 -0.15 32.50
N ILE A 330 29.90 -1.13 31.78
CA ILE A 330 28.72 -0.92 30.93
C ILE A 330 27.64 -1.94 31.28
N THR A 331 26.37 -1.57 31.04
CA THR A 331 25.23 -2.43 31.36
C THR A 331 24.34 -2.61 30.12
N SER A 332 23.69 -3.78 29.99
CA SER A 332 22.58 -4.00 29.08
C SER A 332 21.33 -3.27 29.54
N LEU A 333 20.26 -3.33 28.77
CA LEU A 333 18.93 -3.13 29.32
C LEU A 333 18.55 -4.31 30.23
N SER A 334 17.56 -4.11 31.10
CA SER A 334 17.10 -5.18 31.99
C SER A 334 16.43 -6.31 31.19
N PHE A 335 16.75 -7.55 31.56
CA PHE A 335 16.02 -8.73 31.09
C PHE A 335 14.71 -8.92 31.82
N PHE A 336 14.53 -8.25 32.95
CA PHE A 336 13.26 -8.26 33.69
C PHE A 336 12.36 -7.13 33.18
N SER A 337 11.04 -7.38 33.15
CA SER A 337 10.09 -6.30 32.92
C SER A 337 10.32 -5.21 33.96
N THR A 338 10.42 -3.98 33.51
CA THR A 338 10.63 -2.85 34.40
C THR A 338 9.51 -2.76 35.41
N PRO A 339 9.77 -2.91 36.67
CA PRO A 339 8.77 -2.72 37.70
C PRO A 339 8.37 -1.25 37.74
N GLY A 340 7.11 -0.97 37.96
CA GLY A 340 6.70 0.43 38.06
C GLY A 340 5.22 0.67 38.15
N ASP A 341 4.41 -0.25 37.66
CA ASP A 341 2.98 -0.12 37.80
C ASP A 341 2.59 -0.48 39.24
N ALA A 342 1.90 0.44 39.85
CA ALA A 342 1.52 0.33 41.24
C ALA A 342 0.02 0.55 41.37
N VAL A 343 -0.57 -0.13 42.32
CA VAL A 343 -1.93 0.12 42.78
C VAL A 343 -1.91 0.41 44.29
N ALA A 344 -2.58 1.45 44.68
CA ALA A 344 -2.77 1.81 46.07
C ALA A 344 -4.20 1.55 46.52
N MET A 345 -4.37 0.76 47.55
CA MET A 345 -5.66 0.40 48.12
C MET A 345 -5.71 0.71 49.59
N SER A 346 -6.87 1.12 50.06
CA SER A 346 -7.14 1.37 51.47
C SER A 346 -8.25 0.45 51.95
N PHE A 347 -8.04 -0.18 53.11
CA PHE A 347 -9.01 -1.08 53.76
C PHE A 347 -9.57 -0.47 55.06
N ASP A 348 -9.26 0.79 55.32
CA ASP A 348 -9.72 1.54 56.51
C ASP A 348 -10.58 2.77 56.14
N GLY A 349 -11.31 2.66 55.00
CA GLY A 349 -12.21 3.71 54.54
C GLY A 349 -11.55 4.87 53.82
N GLY A 350 -10.31 4.73 53.37
CA GLY A 350 -9.57 5.75 52.63
C GLY A 350 -8.65 6.61 53.50
N ASN A 351 -8.40 6.22 54.75
CA ASN A 351 -7.51 6.98 55.64
C ASN A 351 -6.02 6.70 55.39
N ASN A 352 -5.67 5.42 55.19
CA ASN A 352 -4.31 5.01 54.89
C ASN A 352 -4.29 4.00 53.72
N TYR A 353 -3.24 4.05 52.92
CA TYR A 353 -3.11 3.24 51.73
C TYR A 353 -1.92 2.29 51.80
N SER A 354 -2.11 1.04 51.44
CA SER A 354 -1.03 0.12 51.08
C SER A 354 -0.80 0.16 49.58
N THR A 355 0.46 0.06 49.17
CA THR A 355 0.85 0.14 47.76
C THR A 355 1.44 -1.17 47.31
N TYR A 356 0.85 -1.72 46.25
CA TYR A 356 1.28 -2.96 45.60
C TYR A 356 1.94 -2.61 44.28
N ILE A 357 3.23 -2.94 44.14
CA ILE A 357 4.05 -2.58 42.99
C ILE A 357 4.38 -3.85 42.23
N TYR A 358 4.08 -3.87 40.92
CA TYR A 358 4.51 -4.96 40.10
C TYR A 358 6.03 -4.96 39.93
N GLY A 359 6.63 -6.12 40.17
CA GLY A 359 8.07 -6.31 40.04
C GLY A 359 8.72 -6.87 41.30
N SER A 360 10.03 -6.77 41.35
CA SER A 360 10.82 -7.19 42.52
C SER A 360 11.38 -5.97 43.26
N GLY A 361 11.26 -5.96 44.54
CA GLY A 361 11.76 -4.89 45.39
C GLY A 361 11.81 -5.29 46.86
N THR A 362 12.25 -4.40 47.71
CA THR A 362 12.27 -4.66 49.16
C THR A 362 10.96 -4.16 49.75
N PRO A 363 10.09 -5.05 50.27
CA PRO A 363 8.86 -4.65 50.92
C PRO A 363 9.12 -3.72 52.10
N VAL A 364 8.23 -2.76 52.30
CA VAL A 364 8.22 -1.86 53.49
C VAL A 364 6.97 -2.23 54.29
N SER A 365 7.18 -2.64 55.52
CA SER A 365 6.08 -2.98 56.42
C SER A 365 5.40 -1.71 56.92
N GLY A 366 4.08 -1.68 56.80
CA GLY A 366 3.23 -0.64 57.31
C GLY A 366 2.86 -0.84 58.77
N THR A 367 1.76 -0.23 59.16
CA THR A 367 1.26 -0.32 60.53
C THR A 367 0.00 -1.14 60.59
N THR A 368 -0.03 -2.17 61.45
CA THR A 368 -1.24 -2.98 61.66
C THR A 368 -2.08 -2.32 62.76
N SER A 369 -3.32 -2.02 62.46
CA SER A 369 -4.28 -1.46 63.39
C SER A 369 -4.73 -2.47 64.45
N SER A 370 -5.36 -2.00 65.51
CA SER A 370 -5.95 -2.87 66.55
C SER A 370 -7.01 -3.84 66.00
N ASN A 371 -7.57 -3.57 64.83
CA ASN A 371 -8.53 -4.39 64.13
C ASN A 371 -7.88 -5.42 63.18
N GLY A 372 -6.55 -5.47 63.16
CA GLY A 372 -5.82 -6.43 62.31
C GLY A 372 -5.73 -6.04 60.84
N ILE A 373 -6.09 -4.82 60.45
CA ILE A 373 -5.92 -4.29 59.11
C ILE A 373 -4.56 -3.62 59.05
N THR A 374 -3.74 -3.98 58.11
CA THR A 374 -2.45 -3.38 57.85
C THR A 374 -2.57 -2.30 56.76
N SER A 375 -1.93 -1.17 57.01
CA SER A 375 -1.92 -0.05 56.05
C SER A 375 -0.56 0.65 56.05
N GLY A 376 -0.23 1.27 54.94
CA GLY A 376 1.08 1.90 54.72
C GLY A 376 2.15 0.92 54.23
N ASP A 377 1.81 -0.31 53.93
CA ASP A 377 2.71 -1.29 53.36
C ASP A 377 3.11 -0.93 51.93
N VAL A 378 4.35 -1.23 51.59
CA VAL A 378 4.78 -1.29 50.16
C VAL A 378 5.19 -2.72 49.89
N LYS A 379 4.44 -3.38 49.03
CA LYS A 379 4.66 -4.78 48.66
C LYS A 379 4.91 -4.91 47.16
N TYR A 380 5.58 -5.96 46.78
CA TYR A 380 5.94 -6.25 45.39
C TYR A 380 5.35 -7.58 44.98
N PHE A 381 4.59 -7.58 43.87
CA PHE A 381 3.97 -8.77 43.32
C PHE A 381 4.47 -9.02 41.91
N GLN A 382 4.58 -10.28 41.51
CA GLN A 382 4.93 -10.70 40.18
C GLN A 382 3.81 -11.49 39.52
N THR A 383 2.95 -12.08 40.32
CA THR A 383 1.79 -12.87 39.88
C THR A 383 0.51 -12.33 40.51
N LEU A 384 -0.62 -12.70 39.94
CA LEU A 384 -1.90 -12.31 40.49
C LEU A 384 -2.16 -12.96 41.86
N ASP A 385 -1.66 -14.19 42.05
CA ASP A 385 -1.71 -14.86 43.35
C ASP A 385 -0.92 -14.09 44.41
N ASP A 386 0.24 -13.52 44.06
CA ASP A 386 1.00 -12.69 44.99
C ASP A 386 0.16 -11.47 45.37
N LEU A 387 -0.46 -10.78 44.40
CA LEU A 387 -1.32 -9.62 44.68
C LEU A 387 -2.52 -10.02 45.54
N VAL A 388 -3.19 -11.15 45.28
CA VAL A 388 -4.31 -11.64 46.10
C VAL A 388 -3.86 -11.95 47.52
N ASN A 389 -2.71 -12.60 47.69
CA ASN A 389 -2.14 -12.92 49.00
C ASN A 389 -1.70 -11.66 49.76
N ASP A 390 -1.11 -10.70 49.06
CA ASP A 390 -0.68 -9.44 49.65
C ASP A 390 -1.87 -8.60 50.15
N ILE A 391 -2.93 -8.50 49.32
CA ILE A 391 -4.19 -7.87 49.71
C ILE A 391 -4.80 -8.62 50.93
N GLY A 392 -4.83 -9.96 50.88
CA GLY A 392 -5.36 -10.78 51.94
C GLY A 392 -4.62 -10.60 53.29
N THR A 393 -3.30 -10.43 53.21
CA THR A 393 -2.47 -10.15 54.38
C THR A 393 -2.80 -8.79 54.99
N ASP A 394 -3.00 -7.77 54.16
CA ASP A 394 -3.28 -6.40 54.63
C ASP A 394 -4.70 -6.27 55.20
N VAL A 395 -5.66 -6.92 54.56
CA VAL A 395 -7.03 -6.98 55.10
C VAL A 395 -7.09 -7.77 56.41
N GLY A 396 -6.25 -8.80 56.53
CA GLY A 396 -6.26 -9.73 57.65
C GLY A 396 -7.34 -10.78 57.52
N THR A 397 -6.99 -12.08 57.63
CA THR A 397 -7.88 -13.23 57.47
C THR A 397 -9.06 -13.26 58.42
N SER A 398 -8.99 -12.60 59.55
CA SER A 398 -10.11 -12.43 60.48
C SER A 398 -11.13 -11.39 60.05
N ASN A 399 -10.79 -10.52 59.11
CA ASN A 399 -11.64 -9.42 58.66
C ASN A 399 -12.32 -9.68 57.34
N ALA A 400 -11.63 -10.32 56.39
CA ALA A 400 -12.21 -10.75 55.11
C ALA A 400 -11.42 -11.92 54.51
N THR A 401 -12.08 -12.62 53.64
CA THR A 401 -11.44 -13.59 52.75
C THR A 401 -11.20 -12.94 51.42
N VAL A 402 -9.96 -12.97 50.95
CA VAL A 402 -9.54 -12.46 49.62
C VAL A 402 -9.19 -13.66 48.77
N THR A 403 -9.88 -13.81 47.68
CA THR A 403 -9.73 -14.98 46.77
C THR A 403 -9.83 -14.53 45.32
N LEU A 404 -9.28 -15.33 44.43
CA LEU A 404 -9.57 -15.27 43.03
C LEU A 404 -10.73 -16.24 42.76
N ASN A 405 -11.85 -15.73 42.25
CA ASN A 405 -13.01 -16.60 41.95
C ASN A 405 -12.86 -17.29 40.59
N SER A 406 -13.80 -18.19 40.25
CA SER A 406 -13.79 -18.91 38.99
C SER A 406 -13.98 -18.03 37.75
N SER A 407 -14.35 -16.77 37.91
CA SER A 407 -14.43 -15.78 36.85
C SER A 407 -13.15 -14.99 36.64
N GLY A 408 -12.08 -15.29 37.41
CA GLY A 408 -10.81 -14.53 37.34
C GLY A 408 -10.90 -13.17 38.02
N GLU A 409 -11.86 -12.96 38.93
CA GLU A 409 -12.05 -11.71 39.64
C GLU A 409 -11.48 -11.85 41.07
N ILE A 410 -10.77 -10.80 41.52
CA ILE A 410 -10.38 -10.72 42.92
C ILE A 410 -11.64 -10.42 43.72
N GLN A 411 -12.02 -11.33 44.62
CA GLN A 411 -13.17 -11.20 45.50
C GLN A 411 -12.72 -10.97 46.93
N ILE A 412 -13.27 -9.92 47.55
CA ILE A 412 -13.05 -9.59 48.96
C ILE A 412 -14.41 -9.77 49.67
N VAL A 413 -14.50 -10.80 50.49
CA VAL A 413 -15.72 -11.12 51.26
C VAL A 413 -15.48 -10.86 52.73
N PRO A 414 -16.17 -9.91 53.36
CA PRO A 414 -16.00 -9.61 54.79
C PRO A 414 -16.42 -10.80 55.64
N THR A 415 -15.62 -11.15 56.63
CA THR A 415 -15.88 -12.12 57.65
C THR A 415 -16.19 -11.47 59.02
N SER A 416 -15.94 -10.18 59.11
CA SER A 416 -16.22 -9.36 60.30
C SER A 416 -16.70 -7.96 59.93
N SER A 417 -17.24 -7.23 60.90
CA SER A 417 -17.64 -5.83 60.72
C SER A 417 -16.47 -4.84 60.72
N ASN A 418 -15.24 -5.31 60.90
CA ASN A 418 -14.07 -4.47 60.95
C ASN A 418 -13.72 -3.90 59.58
N LEU A 419 -13.99 -4.62 58.49
CA LEU A 419 -13.84 -4.14 57.11
C LEU A 419 -15.19 -3.56 56.67
N SER A 420 -15.34 -2.24 56.82
CA SER A 420 -16.58 -1.53 56.50
C SER A 420 -16.63 -1.00 55.08
N SER A 421 -15.50 -0.58 54.57
CA SER A 421 -15.37 -0.03 53.19
C SER A 421 -13.94 -0.12 52.67
N ILE A 422 -13.83 -0.30 51.36
CA ILE A 422 -12.56 -0.14 50.65
C ILE A 422 -12.54 1.29 50.11
N GLY A 423 -11.45 2.00 50.38
CA GLY A 423 -11.26 3.36 49.88
C GLY A 423 -11.14 3.41 48.33
N PRO A 424 -11.13 4.60 47.76
CA PRO A 424 -10.83 4.74 46.34
C PRO A 424 -9.52 4.04 45.97
N VAL A 425 -9.54 3.30 44.86
CA VAL A 425 -8.34 2.61 44.34
C VAL A 425 -7.62 3.55 43.39
N TYR A 426 -6.35 3.77 43.64
CA TYR A 426 -5.48 4.59 42.78
C TYR A 426 -4.42 3.72 42.12
N SER A 427 -4.12 4.00 40.85
CA SER A 427 -3.03 3.33 40.15
C SER A 427 -2.41 4.28 39.14
N ASN A 428 -1.12 4.14 38.89
CA ASN A 428 -0.42 4.79 37.79
C ASN A 428 -0.67 4.07 36.46
N ASN A 429 -1.24 2.86 36.50
CA ASN A 429 -1.71 2.11 35.34
C ASN A 429 -3.23 2.21 35.24
N SER A 430 -3.72 2.80 34.13
CA SER A 430 -5.17 3.02 33.92
C SER A 430 -5.99 1.73 33.88
N ASN A 431 -5.39 0.62 33.43
CA ASN A 431 -6.07 -0.67 33.34
C ASN A 431 -6.21 -1.32 34.72
N LEU A 432 -5.15 -1.29 35.51
CA LEU A 432 -5.23 -1.72 36.93
C LEU A 432 -6.22 -0.86 37.71
N ALA A 433 -6.23 0.46 37.49
CA ALA A 433 -7.21 1.36 38.10
C ALA A 433 -8.64 0.98 37.72
N THR A 434 -8.89 0.61 36.45
CA THR A 434 -10.23 0.22 35.97
C THR A 434 -10.68 -1.12 36.59
N ILE A 435 -9.79 -2.11 36.60
CA ILE A 435 -10.12 -3.46 37.07
C ILE A 435 -10.33 -3.49 38.59
N LEU A 436 -9.37 -2.93 39.32
CA LEU A 436 -9.42 -2.94 40.78
C LEU A 436 -10.28 -1.81 41.31
N GLY A 437 -10.55 -0.77 40.52
CA GLY A 437 -11.42 0.35 40.90
C GLY A 437 -12.86 -0.10 41.22
N THR A 438 -13.32 -1.21 40.69
CA THR A 438 -14.63 -1.78 41.03
C THR A 438 -14.70 -2.29 42.48
N LEU A 439 -13.55 -2.58 43.09
CA LEU A 439 -13.46 -2.90 44.52
C LEU A 439 -13.68 -1.69 45.43
N SER A 440 -13.54 -0.48 44.88
CA SER A 440 -13.72 0.77 45.61
C SER A 440 -15.17 0.91 46.11
N GLY A 441 -15.31 1.34 47.36
CA GLY A 441 -16.61 1.60 47.94
C GLY A 441 -16.95 0.69 49.11
N GLN A 442 -18.21 0.34 49.21
CA GLN A 442 -18.70 -0.43 50.34
C GLN A 442 -18.51 -1.94 50.16
N VAL A 443 -17.93 -2.55 51.15
CA VAL A 443 -17.89 -4.01 51.27
C VAL A 443 -19.17 -4.48 51.95
N GLN A 444 -20.08 -5.08 51.21
CA GLN A 444 -21.34 -5.62 51.74
C GLN A 444 -21.20 -7.13 52.06
N GLN A 445 -22.24 -7.74 52.63
CA GLN A 445 -22.22 -9.15 53.02
C GLN A 445 -21.91 -10.11 51.82
N THR A 446 -22.14 -9.68 50.61
CA THR A 446 -21.84 -10.46 49.41
C THR A 446 -20.42 -10.26 48.92
N GLY A 447 -19.69 -9.30 49.48
CA GLY A 447 -18.34 -8.96 49.08
C GLY A 447 -18.26 -8.04 47.84
N SER A 448 -17.06 -7.58 47.57
CA SER A 448 -16.72 -6.78 46.38
C SER A 448 -15.90 -7.62 45.46
N THR A 449 -16.13 -7.48 44.18
CA THR A 449 -15.38 -8.20 43.11
C THR A 449 -14.72 -7.22 42.14
N SER A 450 -13.53 -7.55 41.70
CA SER A 450 -12.87 -6.86 40.58
C SER A 450 -13.50 -7.24 39.23
N GLN A 451 -13.09 -6.59 38.16
CA GLN A 451 -13.29 -7.16 36.82
C GLN A 451 -12.41 -8.41 36.65
N PRO A 452 -12.79 -9.34 35.76
CA PRO A 452 -12.00 -10.55 35.53
C PRO A 452 -10.67 -10.24 34.86
N PHE A 453 -9.64 -10.94 35.27
CA PHE A 453 -8.35 -11.00 34.61
C PHE A 453 -8.32 -12.23 33.70
N MET A 454 -7.89 -12.06 32.47
CA MET A 454 -7.86 -13.14 31.48
C MET A 454 -6.53 -13.16 30.73
N ALA A 455 -5.98 -14.33 30.50
CA ALA A 455 -4.76 -14.49 29.71
C ALA A 455 -5.09 -14.73 28.23
N ASP A 456 -4.31 -14.18 27.35
CA ASP A 456 -4.41 -14.42 25.92
C ASP A 456 -3.84 -15.78 25.54
N THR A 457 -4.47 -16.47 24.58
CA THR A 457 -3.99 -17.75 24.06
C THR A 457 -3.44 -17.64 22.64
N TYR A 458 -3.83 -16.60 21.93
CA TYR A 458 -3.31 -16.28 20.58
C TYR A 458 -3.44 -14.79 20.31
N SER A 459 -2.42 -14.21 19.67
CA SER A 459 -2.44 -12.81 19.27
C SER A 459 -1.99 -12.61 17.84
N THR A 460 -2.54 -11.61 17.17
CA THR A 460 -2.14 -11.17 15.83
C THR A 460 -2.32 -9.67 15.71
N SER A 461 -1.51 -9.02 14.90
CA SER A 461 -1.54 -7.56 14.77
C SER A 461 -1.66 -7.11 13.31
N ILE A 462 -2.27 -5.93 13.12
CA ILE A 462 -2.38 -5.28 11.82
C ILE A 462 -2.17 -3.78 11.97
N ALA A 463 -1.54 -3.20 10.96
CA ALA A 463 -1.44 -1.75 10.82
C ALA A 463 -2.75 -1.16 10.30
N VAL A 464 -3.27 -0.15 10.99
CA VAL A 464 -4.42 0.66 10.56
C VAL A 464 -3.97 2.10 10.36
N TYR A 465 -4.70 2.84 9.52
CA TYR A 465 -4.36 4.22 9.19
C TYR A 465 -5.46 5.16 9.63
N ASP A 466 -5.08 6.26 10.28
CA ASP A 466 -6.00 7.33 10.68
C ASP A 466 -6.27 8.32 9.53
N SER A 467 -7.07 9.36 9.80
CA SER A 467 -7.43 10.36 8.79
C SER A 467 -6.26 11.25 8.33
N LEU A 468 -5.15 11.27 9.06
CA LEU A 468 -3.92 11.97 8.69
C LEU A 468 -2.92 11.03 7.99
N GLY A 469 -3.21 9.73 7.93
CA GLY A 469 -2.34 8.70 7.35
C GLY A 469 -1.27 8.18 8.29
N ASN A 470 -1.35 8.47 9.57
CA ASN A 470 -0.46 7.86 10.55
C ASN A 470 -0.81 6.39 10.71
N LYS A 471 0.23 5.58 10.80
CA LYS A 471 0.12 4.14 11.03
C LYS A 471 -0.02 3.87 12.53
N HIS A 472 -1.00 3.06 12.89
CA HIS A 472 -1.22 2.55 14.23
C HIS A 472 -1.30 1.03 14.17
N ASP A 473 -0.59 0.34 15.06
CA ASP A 473 -0.65 -1.11 15.13
C ASP A 473 -1.72 -1.53 16.14
N VAL A 474 -2.72 -2.26 15.65
CA VAL A 474 -3.80 -2.84 16.45
C VAL A 474 -3.55 -4.33 16.58
N THR A 475 -3.48 -4.81 17.83
CA THR A 475 -3.28 -6.22 18.15
C THR A 475 -4.59 -6.83 18.62
N PHE A 476 -4.96 -7.93 17.99
CA PHE A 476 -6.10 -8.75 18.38
C PHE A 476 -5.61 -9.93 19.19
N ASN A 477 -6.19 -10.13 20.35
CA ASN A 477 -5.89 -11.21 21.26
C ASN A 477 -7.12 -12.10 21.38
N PHE A 478 -6.93 -13.40 21.42
CA PHE A 478 -7.98 -14.39 21.48
C PHE A 478 -7.75 -15.31 22.67
N ALA A 479 -8.81 -15.59 23.44
CA ALA A 479 -8.81 -16.52 24.53
C ALA A 479 -10.01 -17.47 24.43
N LYS A 480 -9.78 -18.77 24.56
CA LYS A 480 -10.84 -19.77 24.61
C LYS A 480 -11.50 -19.77 25.99
N THR A 481 -12.73 -19.30 26.09
CA THR A 481 -13.35 -19.01 27.38
C THR A 481 -14.37 -20.05 27.82
N ASN A 482 -15.02 -20.75 26.90
CA ASN A 482 -16.07 -21.70 27.28
C ASN A 482 -16.22 -22.83 26.26
N TYR A 483 -16.65 -23.98 26.76
CA TYR A 483 -17.16 -25.11 25.96
C TYR A 483 -18.49 -25.54 26.52
N ASN A 484 -19.54 -25.48 25.72
CA ASN A 484 -20.87 -25.93 26.11
C ASN A 484 -21.09 -27.38 25.65
N PRO A 485 -21.07 -28.36 26.55
CA PRO A 485 -21.23 -29.78 26.19
C PRO A 485 -22.62 -30.12 25.68
N SER A 486 -23.64 -29.31 26.00
CA SER A 486 -25.04 -29.58 25.56
C SER A 486 -25.25 -29.20 24.09
N THR A 487 -24.53 -28.17 23.58
CA THR A 487 -24.61 -27.71 22.20
C THR A 487 -23.38 -28.09 21.39
N ASN A 488 -22.34 -28.64 22.01
CA ASN A 488 -21.02 -28.88 21.44
C ASN A 488 -20.42 -27.64 20.79
N GLN A 489 -20.66 -26.48 21.39
CA GLN A 489 -20.15 -25.22 20.92
C GLN A 489 -19.00 -24.73 21.81
N THR A 490 -18.03 -24.10 21.16
CA THR A 490 -16.87 -23.48 21.82
C THR A 490 -16.96 -21.98 21.68
N GLN A 491 -16.67 -21.27 22.77
CA GLN A 491 -16.62 -19.80 22.77
C GLN A 491 -15.20 -19.31 22.96
N TRP A 492 -14.85 -18.31 22.15
CA TRP A 492 -13.61 -17.56 22.25
C TRP A 492 -13.95 -16.09 22.50
N GLN A 493 -13.22 -15.48 23.37
CA GLN A 493 -13.26 -14.03 23.55
C GLN A 493 -12.11 -13.41 22.78
N TRP A 494 -12.38 -12.32 22.08
CA TRP A 494 -11.37 -11.53 21.41
C TRP A 494 -11.28 -10.15 22.04
N TYR A 495 -10.07 -9.58 22.03
CA TYR A 495 -9.77 -8.26 22.52
C TYR A 495 -8.84 -7.55 21.53
N ALA A 496 -9.11 -6.27 21.29
CA ALA A 496 -8.22 -5.44 20.48
C ALA A 496 -7.54 -4.41 21.36
N THR A 497 -6.24 -4.28 21.17
CA THR A 497 -5.40 -3.29 21.84
C THR A 497 -4.62 -2.50 20.81
N ALA A 498 -4.23 -1.27 21.13
CA ALA A 498 -3.38 -0.45 20.28
C ALA A 498 -2.17 0.03 21.08
N ALA A 499 -0.99 -0.08 20.45
CA ALA A 499 0.25 0.37 21.07
C ALA A 499 0.29 1.89 21.19
N SER A 500 0.86 2.39 22.29
CA SER A 500 1.13 3.83 22.43
C SER A 500 2.18 4.28 21.43
N SER A 501 1.93 5.38 20.74
CA SER A 501 2.89 6.02 19.85
C SER A 501 3.34 7.35 20.46
N GLY A 502 4.56 7.38 20.97
CA GLY A 502 5.10 8.58 21.63
C GLY A 502 4.33 8.95 22.92
N SER A 503 3.92 10.21 23.02
CA SER A 503 3.17 10.73 24.18
C SER A 503 1.66 10.46 24.12
N SER A 504 1.15 9.89 23.05
CA SER A 504 -0.28 9.66 22.85
C SER A 504 -0.62 8.21 23.14
N THR A 505 -1.45 7.98 24.15
CA THR A 505 -2.05 6.67 24.44
C THR A 505 -3.38 6.58 23.69
N PRO A 506 -3.50 5.69 22.69
CA PRO A 506 -4.77 5.50 22.00
C PRO A 506 -5.80 4.88 22.94
N THR A 507 -7.05 5.26 22.76
CA THR A 507 -8.17 4.68 23.50
C THR A 507 -9.05 3.92 22.51
N LEU A 508 -9.20 2.61 22.72
CA LEU A 508 -10.14 1.78 21.98
C LEU A 508 -11.40 1.54 22.81
N THR A 509 -12.56 1.75 22.23
CA THR A 509 -13.85 1.37 22.80
C THR A 509 -14.54 0.36 21.92
N ASN A 510 -15.39 -0.47 22.47
CA ASN A 510 -15.98 -1.62 21.79
C ASN A 510 -14.91 -2.60 21.27
N SER A 511 -13.82 -2.72 22.01
CA SER A 511 -12.61 -3.44 21.60
C SER A 511 -12.62 -4.92 22.03
N SER A 512 -13.73 -5.46 22.43
CA SER A 512 -13.87 -6.88 22.82
C SER A 512 -15.21 -7.47 22.39
N GLY A 513 -15.25 -8.77 22.18
CA GLY A 513 -16.46 -9.51 21.85
C GLY A 513 -16.23 -11.01 21.90
N GLN A 514 -17.24 -11.78 21.54
CA GLN A 514 -17.18 -13.24 21.56
C GLN A 514 -17.39 -13.82 20.17
N ILE A 515 -16.69 -14.90 19.90
CA ILE A 515 -16.80 -15.73 18.71
C ILE A 515 -17.20 -17.14 19.17
N THR A 516 -18.21 -17.71 18.55
CA THR A 516 -18.70 -19.07 18.88
C THR A 516 -18.55 -19.99 17.68
N PHE A 517 -17.98 -21.16 17.92
CA PHE A 517 -17.77 -22.19 16.90
C PHE A 517 -18.62 -23.44 17.24
N ASP A 518 -19.05 -24.13 16.20
CA ASP A 518 -19.72 -25.45 16.36
C ASP A 518 -18.68 -26.58 16.44
N SER A 519 -19.17 -27.81 16.61
CA SER A 519 -18.35 -29.04 16.69
C SER A 519 -17.57 -29.33 15.38
N THR A 520 -17.91 -28.69 14.26
CA THR A 520 -17.22 -28.85 12.97
C THR A 520 -16.19 -27.78 12.74
N GLY A 521 -16.07 -26.80 13.64
CA GLY A 521 -15.13 -25.69 13.56
C GLY A 521 -15.64 -24.50 12.75
N LYS A 522 -16.92 -24.46 12.40
CA LYS A 522 -17.56 -23.34 11.73
C LYS A 522 -17.90 -22.23 12.71
N LEU A 523 -17.77 -20.99 12.23
CA LEU A 523 -18.25 -19.82 12.92
C LEU A 523 -19.78 -19.80 12.96
N VAL A 524 -20.40 -19.93 14.15
CA VAL A 524 -21.87 -19.98 14.31
C VAL A 524 -22.43 -18.81 15.11
N GLY A 525 -21.58 -18.04 15.77
CA GLY A 525 -22.00 -16.87 16.54
C GLY A 525 -20.93 -15.82 16.67
N LEU A 526 -21.36 -14.57 16.54
CA LEU A 526 -20.57 -13.37 16.80
C LEU A 526 -21.37 -12.47 17.73
N THR A 527 -20.79 -12.08 18.85
CA THR A 527 -21.47 -11.15 19.76
C THR A 527 -21.01 -9.73 19.44
N PRO A 528 -21.94 -8.79 19.18
CA PRO A 528 -21.60 -7.39 19.02
C PRO A 528 -20.90 -6.81 20.25
N PRO A 529 -20.03 -5.79 20.08
CA PRO A 529 -19.86 -5.01 18.87
C PRO A 529 -18.88 -5.65 17.87
N LEU A 530 -19.17 -5.54 16.57
CA LEU A 530 -18.29 -5.93 15.47
C LEU A 530 -17.60 -4.69 14.84
N ALA A 531 -17.47 -3.66 15.62
CA ALA A 531 -16.79 -2.41 15.22
C ALA A 531 -16.05 -1.82 16.42
N ILE A 532 -14.77 -1.60 16.25
CA ILE A 532 -13.94 -0.91 17.23
C ILE A 532 -14.04 0.60 16.96
N THR A 533 -14.19 1.37 18.03
CA THR A 533 -14.05 2.83 17.94
C THR A 533 -12.71 3.23 18.53
N ALA A 534 -11.82 3.76 17.69
CA ALA A 534 -10.49 4.17 18.07
C ALA A 534 -10.40 5.70 18.19
N ASN A 535 -9.85 6.15 19.29
CA ASN A 535 -9.41 7.53 19.47
C ASN A 535 -7.87 7.51 19.63
N TRP A 536 -7.19 8.04 18.64
CA TRP A 536 -5.73 8.00 18.58
C TRP A 536 -5.05 9.10 19.42
N ASN A 537 -5.82 10.03 19.97
CA ASN A 537 -5.33 11.17 20.79
C ASN A 537 -4.21 11.98 20.12
N ASN A 538 -4.20 12.03 18.79
CA ASN A 538 -3.21 12.73 17.98
C ASN A 538 -3.81 13.90 17.17
N GLY A 539 -5.02 14.33 17.54
CA GLY A 539 -5.77 15.41 16.87
C GLY A 539 -6.70 14.94 15.75
N THR A 540 -6.76 13.63 15.48
CA THR A 540 -7.75 13.05 14.56
C THR A 540 -9.10 12.86 15.24
N SER A 541 -10.18 12.83 14.47
CA SER A 541 -11.50 12.45 14.98
C SER A 541 -11.54 10.95 15.29
N GLN A 542 -12.50 10.56 16.12
CA GLN A 542 -12.76 9.15 16.40
C GLN A 542 -13.01 8.37 15.11
N GLN A 543 -12.40 7.20 15.03
CA GLN A 543 -12.44 6.29 13.89
C GLN A 543 -13.21 5.04 14.24
N VAL A 544 -14.19 4.69 13.42
CA VAL A 544 -14.93 3.42 13.54
C VAL A 544 -14.34 2.43 12.54
N ILE A 545 -13.93 1.26 13.03
CA ILE A 545 -13.32 0.18 12.26
C ILE A 545 -14.19 -1.05 12.39
N ASN A 546 -14.83 -1.45 11.31
CA ASN A 546 -15.65 -2.66 11.26
C ASN A 546 -14.75 -3.90 11.20
N LEU A 547 -15.12 -4.93 11.91
CA LEU A 547 -14.43 -6.22 11.96
C LEU A 547 -15.23 -7.27 11.20
N HIS A 548 -14.56 -8.00 10.33
CA HIS A 548 -15.11 -9.14 9.63
C HIS A 548 -14.28 -10.39 9.94
N PHE A 549 -14.85 -11.28 10.74
CA PHE A 549 -14.25 -12.54 11.13
C PHE A 549 -14.74 -13.74 10.30
N GLY A 550 -15.52 -13.48 9.27
CA GLY A 550 -16.15 -14.47 8.39
C GLY A 550 -17.69 -14.44 8.48
N ASP A 551 -18.33 -15.10 7.53
CA ASP A 551 -19.79 -15.24 7.50
C ASP A 551 -20.25 -16.41 8.37
N LEU A 552 -21.42 -16.26 9.01
CA LEU A 552 -21.97 -17.30 9.89
C LEU A 552 -22.28 -18.58 9.10
N ASN A 553 -21.98 -19.72 9.72
CA ASN A 553 -22.16 -21.06 9.17
C ASN A 553 -21.31 -21.40 7.95
N THR A 554 -20.20 -20.68 7.75
CA THR A 554 -19.22 -20.91 6.68
C THR A 554 -17.82 -21.21 7.23
N PHE A 555 -16.85 -21.45 6.34
CA PHE A 555 -15.43 -21.59 6.67
C PHE A 555 -14.59 -20.48 6.03
N ASP A 556 -15.21 -19.38 5.63
CA ASP A 556 -14.56 -18.31 4.88
C ASP A 556 -13.79 -17.30 5.74
N GLY A 557 -13.88 -17.38 7.04
CA GLY A 557 -13.23 -16.50 7.99
C GLY A 557 -12.33 -17.20 8.99
N ILE A 558 -12.55 -16.91 10.26
CA ILE A 558 -11.89 -17.61 11.37
C ILE A 558 -12.58 -18.95 11.57
N THR A 559 -11.78 -20.00 11.66
CA THR A 559 -12.21 -21.39 11.92
C THR A 559 -11.62 -21.91 13.20
N GLN A 560 -12.12 -23.03 13.68
CA GLN A 560 -11.58 -23.72 14.86
C GLN A 560 -11.33 -25.20 14.57
N PHE A 561 -10.11 -25.53 14.19
CA PHE A 561 -9.66 -26.92 14.03
C PHE A 561 -8.61 -27.26 15.08
N SER A 562 -8.36 -28.55 15.30
CA SER A 562 -7.28 -29.03 16.18
C SER A 562 -5.90 -28.90 15.49
N LEU A 563 -5.57 -27.67 15.10
CA LEU A 563 -4.32 -27.25 14.49
C LEU A 563 -3.84 -26.00 15.25
N PRO A 564 -2.56 -25.70 15.30
CA PRO A 564 -2.05 -24.50 15.96
C PRO A 564 -2.78 -23.24 15.51
N SER A 565 -3.02 -22.33 16.44
CA SER A 565 -3.62 -21.03 16.13
C SER A 565 -2.73 -20.28 15.14
N GLN A 566 -3.32 -19.84 14.03
CA GLN A 566 -2.61 -19.14 12.97
C GLN A 566 -3.54 -18.18 12.22
N THR A 567 -3.07 -16.98 11.96
CA THR A 567 -3.72 -16.06 11.02
C THR A 567 -3.24 -16.37 9.60
N SER A 568 -4.15 -16.82 8.75
CA SER A 568 -3.85 -17.09 7.33
C SER A 568 -3.81 -15.79 6.51
N SER A 569 -4.71 -14.87 6.82
CA SER A 569 -4.73 -13.54 6.22
C SER A 569 -5.38 -12.55 7.18
N ILE A 570 -4.83 -11.36 7.23
CA ILE A 570 -5.44 -10.20 7.86
C ILE A 570 -5.25 -9.01 6.94
N THR A 571 -6.34 -8.38 6.54
CA THR A 571 -6.35 -7.29 5.56
C THR A 571 -7.14 -6.10 6.09
N GLN A 572 -6.83 -4.93 5.58
CA GLN A 572 -7.51 -3.69 5.88
C GLN A 572 -7.53 -2.77 4.64
N ASP A 573 -8.43 -1.81 4.60
CA ASP A 573 -8.71 -0.96 3.44
C ASP A 573 -8.02 0.43 3.48
N GLY A 574 -7.39 0.79 4.59
CA GLY A 574 -6.70 2.07 4.75
C GLY A 574 -5.31 2.13 4.10
N TYR A 575 -4.78 3.32 3.95
CA TYR A 575 -3.43 3.55 3.44
C TYR A 575 -2.92 4.94 3.81
N ALA A 576 -1.61 5.08 3.88
CA ALA A 576 -0.97 6.39 4.04
C ALA A 576 -1.16 7.27 2.80
N GLY A 577 -1.03 8.57 2.94
CA GLY A 577 -0.93 9.48 1.80
C GLY A 577 0.24 9.07 0.89
N GLY A 578 0.12 9.35 -0.40
CA GLY A 578 1.14 9.00 -1.38
C GLY A 578 1.42 10.13 -2.36
N SER A 579 2.67 10.24 -2.82
CA SER A 579 3.08 11.08 -3.93
C SER A 579 3.17 10.28 -5.23
N LEU A 580 2.84 10.91 -6.35
CA LEU A 580 2.95 10.29 -7.68
C LEU A 580 4.41 9.87 -7.94
N GLN A 581 4.62 8.62 -8.30
CA GLN A 581 5.94 8.03 -8.58
C GLN A 581 6.13 7.75 -10.07
N ASN A 582 5.09 7.22 -10.71
CA ASN A 582 5.14 6.83 -12.10
C ASN A 582 3.76 6.93 -12.76
N ILE A 583 3.74 7.04 -14.07
CA ILE A 583 2.53 7.09 -14.90
C ILE A 583 2.58 5.94 -15.90
N ILE A 584 1.46 5.26 -16.07
CA ILE A 584 1.28 4.17 -17.04
C ILE A 584 0.06 4.48 -17.87
N VAL A 585 0.13 4.25 -19.17
CA VAL A 585 -1.00 4.36 -20.09
C VAL A 585 -1.41 2.96 -20.53
N ASN A 586 -2.70 2.68 -20.59
CA ASN A 586 -3.21 1.41 -21.07
C ASN A 586 -3.72 1.51 -22.53
N GLN A 587 -4.14 0.39 -23.11
CA GLN A 587 -4.61 0.31 -24.49
C GLN A 587 -5.90 1.11 -24.77
N ASN A 588 -6.67 1.41 -23.74
CA ASN A 588 -7.86 2.26 -23.84
C ASN A 588 -7.53 3.75 -23.69
N GLY A 589 -6.25 4.10 -23.58
CA GLY A 589 -5.80 5.47 -23.40
C GLY A 589 -5.98 6.01 -21.98
N VAL A 590 -6.30 5.16 -21.00
CA VAL A 590 -6.40 5.57 -19.60
C VAL A 590 -5.00 5.74 -19.03
N ILE A 591 -4.75 6.92 -18.51
CA ILE A 591 -3.52 7.31 -17.84
C ILE A 591 -3.72 7.02 -16.35
N SER A 592 -2.95 6.08 -15.81
CA SER A 592 -2.97 5.70 -14.40
C SER A 592 -1.69 6.14 -13.71
N GLY A 593 -1.80 6.77 -12.56
CA GLY A 593 -0.68 7.13 -11.69
C GLY A 593 -0.43 6.06 -10.64
N MET A 594 0.82 5.65 -10.48
CA MET A 594 1.28 4.82 -9.38
C MET A 594 1.83 5.73 -8.28
N PHE A 595 1.34 5.56 -7.06
CA PHE A 595 1.69 6.39 -5.92
C PHE A 595 2.62 5.66 -4.95
N SER A 596 3.39 6.42 -4.15
CA SER A 596 4.36 5.88 -3.18
C SER A 596 3.74 4.98 -2.11
N ASN A 597 2.43 5.05 -1.92
CA ASN A 597 1.65 4.18 -1.01
C ASN A 597 1.20 2.86 -1.67
N GLY A 598 1.69 2.55 -2.87
CA GLY A 598 1.36 1.34 -3.63
C GLY A 598 -0.03 1.35 -4.28
N LYS A 599 -0.78 2.45 -4.18
CA LYS A 599 -2.07 2.57 -4.87
C LYS A 599 -1.89 3.08 -6.29
N SER A 600 -2.79 2.64 -7.18
CA SER A 600 -2.86 3.10 -8.56
C SER A 600 -4.24 3.69 -8.82
N TYR A 601 -4.28 4.90 -9.36
CA TYR A 601 -5.53 5.60 -9.67
C TYR A 601 -5.53 6.07 -11.11
N ALA A 602 -6.71 6.03 -11.75
CA ALA A 602 -6.90 6.69 -13.03
C ALA A 602 -6.84 8.21 -12.84
N LEU A 603 -6.01 8.87 -13.64
CA LEU A 603 -5.79 10.32 -13.61
C LEU A 603 -6.48 11.00 -14.78
N GLY A 604 -6.60 10.31 -15.92
CA GLY A 604 -7.24 10.82 -17.11
C GLY A 604 -7.28 9.79 -18.22
N GLN A 605 -7.88 10.14 -19.34
CA GLN A 605 -7.96 9.30 -20.52
C GLN A 605 -7.82 10.14 -21.78
N VAL A 606 -6.94 9.70 -22.68
CA VAL A 606 -6.71 10.36 -23.97
C VAL A 606 -7.92 10.14 -24.86
N ALA A 607 -8.41 11.21 -25.46
CA ALA A 607 -9.49 11.15 -26.43
C ALA A 607 -8.94 10.93 -27.84
N LEU A 608 -9.65 10.14 -28.63
CA LEU A 608 -9.41 9.97 -30.06
C LEU A 608 -10.53 10.61 -30.87
N ALA A 609 -10.17 11.17 -32.04
CA ALA A 609 -11.14 11.63 -33.03
C ALA A 609 -11.11 10.72 -34.24
N THR A 610 -12.26 10.37 -34.76
CA THR A 610 -12.44 9.73 -36.06
C THR A 610 -13.25 10.61 -37.00
N PHE A 611 -12.97 10.52 -38.27
CA PHE A 611 -13.66 11.29 -39.34
C PHE A 611 -14.31 10.36 -40.34
N ASN A 612 -15.44 10.83 -40.89
CA ASN A 612 -16.11 10.09 -41.95
C ASN A 612 -15.29 10.08 -43.26
N ASN A 613 -14.52 11.18 -43.48
CA ASN A 613 -13.64 11.29 -44.65
C ASN A 613 -12.29 11.90 -44.22
N ASN A 614 -11.30 11.03 -44.06
CA ASN A 614 -9.94 11.47 -43.68
C ASN A 614 -9.27 12.29 -44.78
N ASP A 615 -9.56 12.03 -46.05
CA ASP A 615 -8.98 12.76 -47.20
C ASP A 615 -9.41 14.25 -47.23
N GLY A 616 -10.53 14.56 -46.57
CA GLY A 616 -11.02 15.91 -46.43
C GLY A 616 -10.27 16.75 -45.36
N LEU A 617 -9.34 16.17 -44.61
CA LEU A 617 -8.57 16.89 -43.57
C LEU A 617 -7.55 17.82 -44.24
N LEU A 618 -7.41 19.05 -43.68
CA LEU A 618 -6.42 20.02 -44.12
C LEU A 618 -5.14 19.84 -43.28
N SER A 619 -4.00 19.70 -43.95
CA SER A 619 -2.71 19.63 -43.30
C SER A 619 -2.28 21.05 -42.86
N SER A 620 -2.02 21.24 -41.57
CA SER A 620 -1.63 22.53 -40.93
C SER A 620 -0.12 22.61 -40.61
N GLY A 621 0.68 21.65 -41.12
CA GLY A 621 2.11 21.52 -40.78
C GLY A 621 2.34 20.73 -39.49
N ASN A 622 3.59 20.38 -39.19
CA ASN A 622 4.01 19.65 -37.97
C ASN A 622 3.24 18.34 -37.72
N SER A 623 2.84 17.62 -38.78
CA SER A 623 1.97 16.43 -38.69
C SER A 623 0.59 16.70 -38.10
N LEU A 624 0.15 17.98 -38.07
CA LEU A 624 -1.17 18.40 -37.60
C LEU A 624 -2.18 18.50 -38.76
N PHE A 625 -3.42 18.17 -38.47
CA PHE A 625 -4.55 18.25 -39.38
C PHE A 625 -5.67 19.09 -38.78
N GLU A 626 -6.42 19.76 -39.60
CA GLU A 626 -7.61 20.53 -39.25
C GLU A 626 -8.85 19.94 -39.93
N ALA A 627 -9.96 19.97 -39.22
CA ALA A 627 -11.23 19.51 -39.78
C ALA A 627 -11.75 20.53 -40.78
N THR A 628 -12.30 20.05 -41.87
CA THR A 628 -12.94 20.86 -42.93
C THR A 628 -14.41 20.45 -43.10
N ALA A 629 -15.13 21.22 -43.90
CA ALA A 629 -16.51 20.85 -44.25
C ALA A 629 -16.60 19.49 -44.94
N ASN A 630 -15.52 19.07 -45.65
CA ASN A 630 -15.52 17.80 -46.41
C ASN A 630 -15.02 16.62 -45.58
N SER A 631 -14.29 16.85 -44.46
CA SER A 631 -13.93 15.78 -43.54
C SER A 631 -15.12 15.34 -42.66
N GLY A 632 -16.10 16.22 -42.52
CA GLY A 632 -17.16 16.09 -41.54
C GLY A 632 -16.72 16.54 -40.13
N THR A 633 -17.66 16.53 -39.21
CA THR A 633 -17.38 16.83 -37.77
C THR A 633 -16.63 15.67 -37.15
N PRO A 634 -15.65 15.96 -36.25
CA PRO A 634 -14.92 14.93 -35.51
C PRO A 634 -15.87 14.14 -34.61
N ILE A 635 -15.77 12.84 -34.64
CA ILE A 635 -16.43 11.93 -33.72
C ILE A 635 -15.42 11.62 -32.63
N VAL A 636 -15.62 12.27 -31.45
CA VAL A 636 -14.74 12.10 -30.29
C VAL A 636 -15.16 10.86 -29.52
N THR A 637 -14.22 9.97 -29.27
CA THR A 637 -14.47 8.68 -28.61
C THR A 637 -13.23 8.23 -27.82
N THR A 638 -13.40 7.20 -27.02
CA THR A 638 -12.30 6.51 -26.34
C THR A 638 -11.62 5.50 -27.28
N ALA A 639 -10.34 5.23 -27.05
CA ALA A 639 -9.63 4.21 -27.78
C ALA A 639 -10.31 2.83 -27.64
N GLY A 640 -10.32 2.05 -28.72
CA GLY A 640 -10.95 0.73 -28.76
C GLY A 640 -12.47 0.73 -28.82
N THR A 641 -13.11 1.89 -29.02
CA THR A 641 -14.58 2.01 -29.09
C THR A 641 -15.04 2.41 -30.48
N GLY A 642 -16.07 1.75 -31.00
CA GLY A 642 -16.62 2.03 -32.34
C GLY A 642 -15.61 1.73 -33.43
N SER A 643 -15.29 2.73 -34.27
CA SER A 643 -14.29 2.62 -35.34
C SER A 643 -12.90 3.08 -34.92
N ALA A 644 -12.73 3.58 -33.69
CA ALA A 644 -11.45 4.05 -33.21
C ALA A 644 -10.51 2.88 -32.87
N GLY A 645 -9.26 3.03 -33.25
CA GLY A 645 -8.20 2.09 -32.92
C GLY A 645 -7.86 2.10 -31.43
N THR A 646 -6.95 1.21 -31.04
CA THR A 646 -6.40 1.14 -29.69
C THR A 646 -5.11 1.97 -29.58
N ILE A 647 -4.79 2.42 -28.37
CA ILE A 647 -3.53 3.10 -28.08
C ILE A 647 -2.50 2.06 -27.65
N ILE A 648 -1.31 2.13 -28.21
CA ILE A 648 -0.16 1.34 -27.76
C ILE A 648 0.80 2.30 -27.05
N PRO A 649 0.99 2.12 -25.74
CA PRO A 649 1.92 2.94 -24.97
C PRO A 649 3.37 2.58 -25.26
N SER A 650 4.27 3.53 -25.06
CA SER A 650 5.71 3.40 -25.23
C SER A 650 6.15 3.08 -26.66
N GLU A 651 5.29 3.37 -27.63
CA GLU A 651 5.55 3.23 -29.05
C GLU A 651 5.23 4.53 -29.81
N LEU A 652 5.86 4.72 -30.96
CA LEU A 652 5.57 5.79 -31.89
C LEU A 652 5.23 5.20 -33.27
N GLU A 653 4.31 5.86 -33.96
CA GLU A 653 4.02 5.52 -35.35
C GLU A 653 5.05 6.21 -36.26
N GLU A 654 5.83 5.44 -37.01
CA GLU A 654 6.75 5.96 -38.02
C GLU A 654 5.98 6.46 -39.25
N SER A 655 6.68 7.19 -40.12
CA SER A 655 6.18 7.56 -41.43
C SER A 655 5.79 6.31 -42.24
N ASN A 656 4.68 6.37 -42.97
CA ASN A 656 4.28 5.30 -43.88
C ASN A 656 4.90 5.45 -45.27
N VAL A 657 5.94 6.27 -45.42
CA VAL A 657 6.68 6.47 -46.69
C VAL A 657 7.58 5.27 -46.96
N ASP A 658 7.41 4.64 -48.11
CA ASP A 658 8.34 3.64 -48.64
C ASP A 658 9.37 4.31 -49.56
N LEU A 659 10.61 4.40 -49.10
CA LEU A 659 11.71 5.01 -49.86
C LEU A 659 11.92 4.32 -51.23
N GLY A 660 11.77 3.00 -51.33
CA GLY A 660 11.96 2.28 -52.57
C GLY A 660 10.94 2.71 -53.62
N THR A 661 9.69 2.83 -53.22
CA THR A 661 8.60 3.31 -54.05
C THR A 661 8.78 4.77 -54.43
N GLU A 662 9.13 5.62 -53.45
CA GLU A 662 9.31 7.07 -53.73
C GLU A 662 10.52 7.38 -54.59
N PHE A 663 11.66 6.68 -54.48
CA PHE A 663 12.76 6.81 -55.39
C PHE A 663 12.41 6.36 -56.81
N THR A 664 11.60 5.29 -56.93
CA THR A 664 11.10 4.85 -58.26
C THR A 664 10.20 5.90 -58.86
N ASN A 665 9.28 6.46 -58.07
CA ASN A 665 8.41 7.58 -58.47
C ASN A 665 9.21 8.81 -58.91
N MET A 666 10.27 9.16 -58.17
CA MET A 666 11.16 10.27 -58.46
C MET A 666 11.85 10.06 -59.83
N ILE A 667 12.37 8.85 -60.10
CA ILE A 667 12.97 8.51 -61.36
C ILE A 667 11.96 8.61 -62.51
N ILE A 668 10.73 8.14 -62.30
CA ILE A 668 9.65 8.26 -63.30
C ILE A 668 9.32 9.72 -63.55
N ALA A 669 9.18 10.55 -62.54
CA ALA A 669 8.92 11.98 -62.67
C ALA A 669 10.03 12.71 -63.38
N GLU A 670 11.32 12.42 -63.09
CA GLU A 670 12.46 12.95 -63.75
C GLU A 670 12.49 12.58 -65.24
N ARG A 671 12.26 11.32 -65.55
CA ARG A 671 12.20 10.86 -66.95
C ARG A 671 11.03 11.48 -67.72
N ALA A 672 9.87 11.61 -67.08
CA ALA A 672 8.71 12.26 -67.67
C ALA A 672 8.99 13.75 -67.94
N TYR A 673 9.64 14.43 -66.96
CA TYR A 673 10.08 15.81 -67.12
C TYR A 673 11.05 15.97 -68.32
N GLN A 674 12.09 15.11 -68.39
CA GLN A 674 13.06 15.11 -69.49
C GLN A 674 12.41 14.86 -70.87
N ALA A 675 11.44 13.93 -70.93
CA ALA A 675 10.71 13.63 -72.16
C ALA A 675 9.86 14.83 -72.63
N ASN A 676 9.14 15.48 -71.69
CA ASN A 676 8.34 16.65 -71.98
C ASN A 676 9.23 17.86 -72.40
N ALA A 677 10.39 18.03 -71.77
CA ALA A 677 11.36 19.06 -72.16
C ALA A 677 11.88 18.84 -73.58
N ARG A 678 12.14 17.59 -73.99
CA ARG A 678 12.51 17.24 -75.36
C ARG A 678 11.39 17.52 -76.39
N THR A 679 10.12 17.25 -76.03
CA THR A 679 9.00 17.61 -76.92
C THR A 679 8.90 19.12 -77.11
N LEU A 680 9.15 19.89 -76.07
CA LEU A 680 9.23 21.37 -76.16
C LEU A 680 10.32 21.82 -77.10
N SER A 681 11.56 21.33 -76.88
CA SER A 681 12.73 21.64 -77.67
C SER A 681 12.54 21.24 -79.13
N THR A 682 11.96 20.04 -79.42
CA THR A 682 11.65 19.59 -80.79
C THR A 682 10.59 20.48 -81.46
N SER A 683 9.59 20.91 -80.67
CA SER A 683 8.54 21.80 -81.17
C SER A 683 9.10 23.19 -81.47
N ASP A 684 10.07 23.69 -80.70
CA ASP A 684 10.76 24.97 -80.95
C ASP A 684 11.64 24.90 -82.21
N THR A 685 12.41 23.80 -82.36
CA THR A 685 13.22 23.58 -83.60
C THR A 685 12.35 23.51 -84.82
N MET A 686 11.18 22.87 -84.76
CA MET A 686 10.21 22.84 -85.83
C MET A 686 9.62 24.23 -86.21
N LEU A 687 9.38 25.07 -85.18
CA LEU A 687 8.94 26.44 -85.37
C LEU A 687 10.01 27.31 -85.99
N GLN A 688 11.26 27.15 -85.53
CA GLN A 688 12.40 27.85 -86.18
C GLN A 688 12.61 27.42 -87.64
N SER A 689 12.50 26.13 -87.90
CA SER A 689 12.59 25.65 -89.26
C SER A 689 11.47 26.19 -90.18
N LEU A 690 10.26 26.35 -89.61
CA LEU A 690 9.12 26.92 -90.34
C LEU A 690 9.32 28.42 -90.59
N LEU A 691 9.90 29.15 -89.65
CA LEU A 691 10.27 30.60 -89.79
C LEU A 691 11.37 30.79 -90.84
N ASN A 692 12.32 29.84 -90.95
CA ASN A 692 13.41 29.91 -91.93
C ASN A 692 12.96 29.48 -93.38
N ILE A 693 11.75 29.00 -93.51
CA ILE A 693 11.19 28.68 -94.83
C ILE A 693 10.39 29.84 -95.48
N GLN A 694 10.16 30.93 -94.70
CA GLN A 694 9.61 32.18 -95.16
C GLN A 694 10.78 33.10 -95.55
#